data_1665e895d1b737f4bef2fb691bd248c1
#
_entry.id   1665e895d1b737f4bef2fb691bd248c1
#
_cell.length_a   1.000
_cell.length_b   1.000
_cell.length_c   1.000
_cell.angle_alpha   90.00
_cell.angle_beta   90.00
_cell.angle_gamma   90.00
#
_symmetry.space_group_name_H-M   'P 1'
#
loop_
_entity.id
_entity.type
_entity.pdbx_description
1 polymer ?
#
loop_
_entity_poly.entity_id
_entity_poly.type
_entity_poly.pdbx_seq_one_letter_code
_entity_poly.pdbx_strand_id
1 'polypeptide(L)'
;MIRHAALVISALMLTLFPAAGQSGDKFSLEDIYKNGRFAARGIDNLRSSADGIHYTLLERENGNYSVNEYRYSDGVKTGTLFSSRGIPGLDGRRIYGYEISPSGDKILLETEHEPVFRRSFLARYYVFDRDKGTSEILDTSKVQQPAFSPDGTKVAYSKDNDIYYKDLASGNIVRVTRDGRHGHVINGTADWVYEEEFAVVRMFGWSPSGGHIAYVRFDESAVPVYGMDIYGESLYPVRQTFKYPKAGENNSCVSLHIYHLADSSATEIGMGSHGDFYIPRIKWAPGADRLAYFVMNRAQNHLEVFSTDPHGDNTELLFEDTDKAYINLDDNTVFLNDGSVVFVSERDGRAHLYIRDKKGSVTQLTRGQWQVTDFYGIDEKKGLAYIQSTIHGPENRTVSCVDIRKKSAHRGSVYHLSAEKGTNSAVFSKGFKYYINTLKSTDTPPLYTLNDPRDGHVIKMLRENTSLAALADSLALPRKEFSTLKMDGGYDLKMWTMKPADFDPAKKYPVLMYVYGGPGSQQVLNSWYNSMDLWFAYLTTKGYIVTCVDNRGTGGRGAGFEKQIYRRMGQLETEDQIEAARKISTLPYVDPSRIGIFGWSFGGYMSSLCATRGGGIFRAAIAVAPVTSWRFYDSIYTERYLSTPQDNSAGYDDNSPLTYAGDLSGRFLLVHGTADDNVHYQNAMRFSSLLVSHNRPFRQMTYADKNHSINGGMTSLHLFTMMTDFILENL
;
A
#
# COMPACT_ATOMS: atom_id res chain seq x y z
N MET A 1 8.32 -78.15 -49.30
CA MET A 1 7.75 -78.29 -47.95
C MET A 1 7.12 -76.93 -47.57
N ILE A 2 5.82 -76.89 -47.69
CA ILE A 2 5.00 -75.69 -47.58
C ILE A 2 4.48 -75.64 -46.16
N ARG A 3 4.67 -74.48 -45.48
CA ARG A 3 3.99 -74.21 -44.21
C ARG A 3 3.07 -73.03 -44.40
N HIS A 4 1.77 -73.28 -44.16
CA HIS A 4 0.69 -72.32 -44.17
C HIS A 4 0.77 -71.48 -42.90
N ALA A 5 0.65 -70.15 -43.04
CA ALA A 5 0.42 -69.22 -41.96
C ALA A 5 -1.02 -68.76 -42.05
N ALA A 6 -1.81 -69.02 -40.99
CA ALA A 6 -3.16 -68.53 -40.86
C ALA A 6 -3.18 -67.11 -40.35
N LEU A 7 -3.89 -66.23 -41.06
CA LEU A 7 -4.14 -64.86 -40.70
C LEU A 7 -5.37 -64.80 -39.75
N VAL A 8 -5.15 -64.36 -38.51
CA VAL A 8 -6.22 -64.05 -37.60
C VAL A 8 -6.50 -62.52 -37.70
N ILE A 9 -7.63 -62.17 -38.23
CA ILE A 9 -8.13 -60.80 -38.28
C ILE A 9 -8.87 -60.52 -36.98
N SER A 10 -8.26 -59.72 -36.11
CA SER A 10 -8.91 -59.13 -34.90
C SER A 10 -9.62 -57.84 -35.32
N ALA A 11 -10.93 -57.86 -35.32
CA ALA A 11 -11.75 -56.65 -35.48
C ALA A 11 -11.68 -55.81 -34.21
N LEU A 12 -10.98 -54.67 -34.24
CA LEU A 12 -11.00 -53.67 -33.20
C LEU A 12 -12.28 -52.83 -33.37
N MET A 13 -13.26 -53.00 -32.49
CA MET A 13 -14.35 -52.03 -32.36
C MET A 13 -13.82 -50.75 -31.75
N LEU A 14 -13.61 -49.72 -32.55
CA LEU A 14 -13.43 -48.36 -32.07
C LEU A 14 -14.78 -47.83 -31.55
N THR A 15 -14.96 -47.81 -30.25
CA THR A 15 -16.00 -46.98 -29.62
C THR A 15 -15.61 -45.53 -29.74
N LEU A 16 -16.23 -44.79 -30.63
CA LEU A 16 -16.18 -43.36 -30.72
C LEU A 16 -16.87 -42.78 -29.45
N PHE A 17 -16.10 -42.44 -28.45
CA PHE A 17 -16.52 -41.48 -27.43
C PHE A 17 -16.60 -40.11 -28.15
N PRO A 18 -17.73 -39.38 -28.04
CA PRO A 18 -17.74 -38.00 -28.47
C PRO A 18 -16.70 -37.25 -27.64
N ALA A 19 -15.67 -36.74 -28.28
CA ALA A 19 -14.78 -35.76 -27.68
C ALA A 19 -15.65 -34.57 -27.25
N ALA A 20 -15.91 -34.45 -25.94
CA ALA A 20 -16.38 -33.20 -25.41
C ALA A 20 -15.35 -32.15 -25.82
N GLY A 21 -15.78 -31.22 -26.65
CA GLY A 21 -14.93 -30.14 -27.13
C GLY A 21 -14.36 -29.44 -25.91
N GLN A 22 -13.06 -29.61 -25.64
CA GLN A 22 -12.30 -28.69 -24.83
C GLN A 22 -12.39 -27.34 -25.55
N SER A 23 -13.29 -26.46 -25.09
CA SER A 23 -13.16 -25.04 -25.37
C SER A 23 -11.82 -24.62 -24.79
N GLY A 24 -10.81 -24.41 -25.63
CA GLY A 24 -9.51 -23.93 -25.20
C GLY A 24 -9.68 -22.71 -24.29
N ASP A 25 -8.90 -22.63 -23.23
CA ASP A 25 -8.97 -21.51 -22.31
C ASP A 25 -8.93 -20.20 -23.06
N LYS A 26 -9.86 -19.30 -22.79
CA LYS A 26 -9.95 -18.00 -23.45
C LYS A 26 -8.71 -17.13 -23.19
N PHE A 27 -8.01 -17.38 -22.07
CA PHE A 27 -6.73 -16.77 -21.68
C PHE A 27 -6.00 -17.70 -20.70
N SER A 28 -4.71 -17.46 -20.49
CA SER A 28 -3.83 -18.30 -19.68
C SER A 28 -3.19 -17.54 -18.51
N LEU A 29 -2.55 -18.26 -17.58
CA LEU A 29 -1.74 -17.67 -16.53
C LEU A 29 -0.52 -16.91 -17.09
N GLU A 30 0.04 -17.36 -18.23
CA GLU A 30 1.09 -16.63 -18.94
C GLU A 30 0.60 -15.28 -19.43
N ASP A 31 -0.63 -15.18 -19.91
CA ASP A 31 -1.24 -13.90 -20.33
C ASP A 31 -1.29 -12.90 -19.17
N ILE A 32 -1.52 -13.39 -17.94
CA ILE A 32 -1.60 -12.56 -16.72
C ILE A 32 -0.21 -12.19 -16.22
N TYR A 33 0.67 -13.19 -16.01
CA TYR A 33 1.88 -13.03 -15.21
C TYR A 33 3.18 -12.89 -16.03
N LYS A 34 3.14 -13.12 -17.34
CA LYS A 34 4.32 -13.08 -18.21
C LYS A 34 4.16 -12.11 -19.38
N ASN A 35 3.05 -12.21 -20.11
CA ASN A 35 2.88 -11.51 -21.39
C ASN A 35 2.35 -10.08 -21.24
N GLY A 36 1.85 -9.69 -20.06
CA GLY A 36 1.28 -8.36 -19.81
C GLY A 36 0.03 -8.06 -20.65
N ARG A 37 -0.71 -9.08 -21.09
CA ARG A 37 -1.88 -8.94 -21.99
C ARG A 37 -2.97 -8.03 -21.38
N PHE A 38 -3.08 -8.00 -20.06
CA PHE A 38 -4.09 -7.23 -19.32
C PHE A 38 -3.53 -5.94 -18.71
N ALA A 39 -2.34 -5.50 -19.12
CA ALA A 39 -1.73 -4.29 -18.58
C ALA A 39 -2.52 -3.04 -19.01
N ALA A 40 -3.03 -2.30 -18.03
CA ALA A 40 -3.63 -1.00 -18.27
C ALA A 40 -2.53 0.05 -18.57
N ARG A 41 -2.83 0.99 -19.45
CA ARG A 41 -1.98 2.16 -19.69
C ARG A 41 -2.27 3.21 -18.62
N GLY A 42 -1.25 3.57 -17.84
CA GLY A 42 -1.33 4.60 -16.80
C GLY A 42 -0.87 5.99 -17.27
N ILE A 43 -0.90 6.93 -16.33
CA ILE A 43 -0.20 8.22 -16.40
C ILE A 43 0.80 8.20 -15.25
N ASP A 44 2.08 8.03 -15.60
CA ASP A 44 3.14 7.85 -14.61
C ASP A 44 3.88 9.16 -14.33
N ASN A 45 4.37 9.30 -13.08
CA ASN A 45 5.21 10.44 -12.67
C ASN A 45 4.60 11.81 -13.00
N LEU A 46 3.28 11.96 -12.85
CA LEU A 46 2.60 13.25 -13.03
C LEU A 46 3.02 14.22 -11.93
N ARG A 47 3.46 15.42 -12.33
CA ARG A 47 3.81 16.53 -11.43
C ARG A 47 3.09 17.81 -11.88
N SER A 48 2.46 18.51 -10.94
CA SER A 48 1.99 19.87 -11.24
C SER A 48 3.14 20.85 -11.20
N SER A 49 3.23 21.72 -12.21
CA SER A 49 4.19 22.82 -12.22
C SER A 49 3.83 23.86 -11.15
N ALA A 50 4.83 24.66 -10.74
CA ALA A 50 4.67 25.68 -9.68
C ALA A 50 3.59 26.73 -9.99
N ASP A 51 3.31 26.99 -11.25
CA ASP A 51 2.29 27.93 -11.72
C ASP A 51 0.83 27.42 -11.57
N GLY A 52 0.67 26.09 -11.40
CA GLY A 52 -0.62 25.42 -11.28
C GLY A 52 -1.48 25.45 -12.55
N ILE A 53 -0.90 25.82 -13.71
CA ILE A 53 -1.57 25.80 -15.03
C ILE A 53 -0.92 24.84 -16.00
N HIS A 54 0.27 24.31 -15.66
CA HIS A 54 0.95 23.25 -16.40
C HIS A 54 1.18 22.04 -15.50
N TYR A 55 1.34 20.87 -16.15
CA TYR A 55 1.79 19.64 -15.53
C TYR A 55 2.85 18.96 -16.39
N THR A 56 3.65 18.11 -15.79
CA THR A 56 4.70 17.39 -16.48
C THR A 56 4.52 15.87 -16.31
N LEU A 57 4.97 15.14 -17.32
CA LEU A 57 5.00 13.68 -17.37
C LEU A 57 6.39 13.19 -17.73
N LEU A 58 6.82 12.07 -17.15
CA LEU A 58 7.97 11.32 -17.61
C LEU A 58 7.52 10.32 -18.68
N GLU A 59 7.96 10.52 -19.90
CA GLU A 59 7.56 9.68 -21.04
C GLU A 59 8.78 8.98 -21.64
N ARG A 60 8.56 7.77 -22.17
CA ARG A 60 9.60 6.98 -22.83
C ARG A 60 9.27 6.80 -24.30
N GLU A 61 10.20 7.18 -25.16
CA GLU A 61 10.10 6.98 -26.60
C GLU A 61 11.45 6.51 -27.17
N ASN A 62 11.43 5.44 -27.97
CA ASN A 62 12.62 4.88 -28.63
C ASN A 62 13.83 4.65 -27.68
N GLY A 63 13.54 4.18 -26.47
CA GLY A 63 14.57 3.91 -25.45
C GLY A 63 15.02 5.11 -24.63
N ASN A 64 14.68 6.34 -25.04
CA ASN A 64 14.99 7.57 -24.32
C ASN A 64 13.82 8.06 -23.48
N TYR A 65 14.13 8.85 -22.45
CA TYR A 65 13.17 9.44 -21.52
C TYR A 65 13.11 10.95 -21.72
N SER A 66 11.90 11.50 -21.60
CA SER A 66 11.66 12.95 -21.70
C SER A 66 10.71 13.40 -20.58
N VAL A 67 11.00 14.54 -19.98
CA VAL A 67 10.05 15.26 -19.13
C VAL A 67 9.31 16.25 -20.01
N ASN A 68 8.08 15.92 -20.34
CA ASN A 68 7.23 16.72 -21.22
C ASN A 68 6.24 17.56 -20.42
N GLU A 69 6.04 18.80 -20.82
CA GLU A 69 5.12 19.73 -20.19
C GLU A 69 3.82 19.83 -20.99
N TYR A 70 2.72 19.91 -20.26
CA TYR A 70 1.37 19.98 -20.79
C TYR A 70 0.57 21.07 -20.08
N ARG A 71 -0.32 21.74 -20.79
CA ARG A 71 -1.21 22.74 -20.23
C ARG A 71 -2.49 22.08 -19.69
N TYR A 72 -2.90 22.44 -18.48
CA TYR A 72 -4.11 21.89 -17.88
C TYR A 72 -5.41 22.31 -18.60
N SER A 73 -5.48 23.54 -19.17
CA SER A 73 -6.75 24.02 -19.77
C SER A 73 -7.26 23.21 -20.96
N ASP A 74 -6.38 22.46 -21.63
CA ASP A 74 -6.71 21.69 -22.83
C ASP A 74 -5.92 20.39 -22.97
N GLY A 75 -5.00 20.11 -22.04
CA GLY A 75 -4.10 18.95 -22.08
C GLY A 75 -3.20 18.88 -23.30
N VAL A 76 -2.82 20.04 -23.88
CA VAL A 76 -1.91 20.12 -25.02
C VAL A 76 -0.47 20.21 -24.51
N LYS A 77 0.42 19.44 -25.16
CA LYS A 77 1.87 19.50 -24.90
C LYS A 77 2.40 20.90 -25.28
N THR A 78 3.03 21.56 -24.33
CA THR A 78 3.60 22.91 -24.51
C THR A 78 5.11 22.89 -24.77
N GLY A 79 5.79 21.83 -24.28
CA GLY A 79 7.23 21.74 -24.45
C GLY A 79 7.81 20.42 -23.94
N THR A 80 9.13 20.32 -24.07
CA THR A 80 9.96 19.29 -23.47
C THR A 80 10.98 19.97 -22.58
N LEU A 81 10.91 19.72 -21.27
CA LEU A 81 11.80 20.36 -20.29
C LEU A 81 13.14 19.64 -20.20
N PHE A 82 13.15 18.34 -20.51
CA PHE A 82 14.32 17.49 -20.49
C PHE A 82 14.15 16.35 -21.51
N SER A 83 15.27 15.96 -22.13
CA SER A 83 15.38 14.72 -22.91
C SER A 83 16.70 14.04 -22.57
N SER A 84 16.69 12.73 -22.32
CA SER A 84 17.91 11.96 -22.05
C SER A 84 18.78 11.75 -23.29
N ARG A 85 18.22 11.98 -24.48
CA ARG A 85 18.89 11.74 -25.77
C ARG A 85 20.13 12.61 -25.92
N GLY A 86 21.29 11.98 -26.10
CA GLY A 86 22.55 12.65 -26.28
C GLY A 86 23.14 13.30 -25.03
N ILE A 87 22.52 13.12 -23.85
CA ILE A 87 23.08 13.60 -22.58
C ILE A 87 24.04 12.54 -22.02
N PRO A 88 25.32 12.88 -21.83
CA PRO A 88 26.30 11.95 -21.27
C PRO A 88 25.84 11.35 -19.94
N GLY A 89 25.89 10.01 -19.84
CA GLY A 89 25.48 9.27 -18.66
C GLY A 89 23.98 9.01 -18.52
N LEU A 90 23.12 9.61 -19.37
CA LEU A 90 21.67 9.48 -19.35
C LEU A 90 21.07 8.90 -20.64
N ASP A 91 21.82 8.97 -21.76
CA ASP A 91 21.37 8.45 -23.06
C ASP A 91 21.15 6.93 -22.97
N GLY A 92 19.94 6.47 -23.33
CA GLY A 92 19.52 5.08 -23.23
C GLY A 92 19.39 4.52 -21.80
N ARG A 93 19.72 5.30 -20.77
CA ARG A 93 19.59 4.90 -19.36
C ARG A 93 18.15 4.99 -18.88
N ARG A 94 17.72 4.02 -18.06
CA ARG A 94 16.40 4.07 -17.43
C ARG A 94 16.35 5.19 -16.39
N ILE A 95 15.33 6.05 -16.51
CA ILE A 95 14.97 7.07 -15.52
C ILE A 95 13.71 6.57 -14.81
N TYR A 96 13.75 6.50 -13.48
CA TYR A 96 12.66 6.01 -12.66
C TYR A 96 11.74 7.10 -12.14
N GLY A 97 12.31 8.31 -11.94
CA GLY A 97 11.60 9.47 -11.44
C GLY A 97 12.35 10.76 -11.70
N TYR A 98 11.68 11.87 -11.41
CA TYR A 98 12.28 13.21 -11.51
C TYR A 98 11.62 14.15 -10.50
N GLU A 99 12.35 15.23 -10.15
CA GLU A 99 11.84 16.37 -9.39
C GLU A 99 12.32 17.66 -10.05
N ILE A 100 11.42 18.65 -10.18
CA ILE A 100 11.75 19.96 -10.74
C ILE A 100 12.05 20.91 -9.58
N SER A 101 13.12 21.67 -9.66
CA SER A 101 13.44 22.69 -8.65
C SER A 101 12.31 23.71 -8.49
N PRO A 102 12.16 24.34 -7.32
CA PRO A 102 11.14 25.38 -7.11
C PRO A 102 11.23 26.54 -8.10
N SER A 103 12.43 26.88 -8.55
CA SER A 103 12.70 27.87 -9.60
C SER A 103 12.37 27.40 -11.02
N GLY A 104 12.27 26.07 -11.22
CA GLY A 104 11.99 25.46 -12.52
C GLY A 104 13.19 25.33 -13.46
N ASP A 105 14.37 25.80 -13.06
CA ASP A 105 15.60 25.81 -13.87
C ASP A 105 16.41 24.52 -13.80
N LYS A 106 16.16 23.66 -12.80
CA LYS A 106 16.85 22.38 -12.61
C LYS A 106 15.89 21.22 -12.50
N ILE A 107 16.36 20.04 -12.93
CA ILE A 107 15.62 18.78 -12.81
C ILE A 107 16.54 17.74 -12.16
N LEU A 108 16.11 17.19 -11.04
CA LEU A 108 16.72 16.04 -10.41
C LEU A 108 16.18 14.78 -11.07
N LEU A 109 17.06 13.91 -11.57
CA LEU A 109 16.73 12.70 -12.32
C LEU A 109 17.23 11.48 -11.57
N GLU A 110 16.37 10.48 -11.43
CA GLU A 110 16.57 9.28 -10.63
C GLU A 110 16.89 8.07 -11.52
N THR A 111 18.04 7.44 -11.29
CA THR A 111 18.53 6.29 -12.06
C THR A 111 19.12 5.21 -11.15
N GLU A 112 19.38 4.01 -11.67
CA GLU A 112 20.13 2.93 -11.00
C GLU A 112 19.58 2.55 -9.61
N HIS A 113 18.30 2.22 -9.55
CA HIS A 113 17.64 1.77 -8.31
C HIS A 113 18.27 0.51 -7.74
N GLU A 114 18.50 0.54 -6.44
CA GLU A 114 18.89 -0.60 -5.62
C GLU A 114 17.94 -0.64 -4.40
N PRO A 115 16.95 -1.53 -4.39
CA PRO A 115 16.00 -1.63 -3.28
C PRO A 115 16.71 -1.91 -1.95
N VAL A 116 16.27 -1.24 -0.88
CA VAL A 116 16.72 -1.51 0.49
C VAL A 116 15.62 -2.28 1.23
N PHE A 117 14.44 -1.70 1.36
CA PHE A 117 13.23 -2.32 1.92
C PHE A 117 12.04 -2.09 0.99
N ARG A 118 10.82 -2.15 1.52
CA ARG A 118 9.60 -2.03 0.70
C ARG A 118 9.49 -0.72 -0.07
N ARG A 119 9.91 0.41 0.52
CA ARG A 119 9.77 1.75 -0.03
C ARG A 119 11.10 2.44 -0.26
N SER A 120 12.11 2.10 0.53
CA SER A 120 13.43 2.70 0.44
C SER A 120 14.28 2.04 -0.62
N PHE A 121 15.12 2.85 -1.25
CA PHE A 121 16.10 2.41 -2.23
C PHE A 121 17.29 3.39 -2.26
N LEU A 122 18.41 2.88 -2.66
CA LEU A 122 19.57 3.68 -3.07
C LEU A 122 19.46 3.94 -4.56
N ALA A 123 19.74 5.16 -4.99
CA ALA A 123 19.75 5.50 -6.41
C ALA A 123 20.86 6.49 -6.74
N ARG A 124 21.24 6.49 -8.02
CA ARG A 124 22.13 7.50 -8.58
C ARG A 124 21.28 8.64 -9.12
N TYR A 125 21.60 9.84 -8.67
CA TYR A 125 20.88 11.04 -9.08
C TYR A 125 21.74 11.96 -9.93
N TYR A 126 21.11 12.57 -10.93
CA TYR A 126 21.69 13.61 -11.77
C TYR A 126 20.89 14.90 -11.61
N VAL A 127 21.57 16.03 -11.56
CA VAL A 127 20.98 17.37 -11.62
C VAL A 127 21.15 17.88 -13.05
N PHE A 128 20.06 18.02 -13.78
CA PHE A 128 20.05 18.63 -15.11
C PHE A 128 19.76 20.12 -14.98
N ASP A 129 20.69 20.94 -15.50
CA ASP A 129 20.57 22.41 -15.61
C ASP A 129 19.92 22.72 -16.96
N ARG A 130 18.71 23.26 -16.96
CA ARG A 130 17.91 23.51 -18.16
C ARG A 130 18.47 24.64 -19.00
N ASP A 131 19.05 25.63 -18.36
CA ASP A 131 19.61 26.81 -19.06
C ASP A 131 20.90 26.45 -19.79
N LYS A 132 21.71 25.57 -19.19
CA LYS A 132 22.98 25.12 -19.80
C LYS A 132 22.79 23.89 -20.69
N GLY A 133 21.71 23.15 -20.55
CA GLY A 133 21.49 21.88 -21.26
C GLY A 133 22.47 20.76 -20.84
N THR A 134 23.02 20.83 -19.62
CA THR A 134 24.02 19.90 -19.11
C THR A 134 23.52 19.17 -17.85
N SER A 135 24.03 17.98 -17.59
CA SER A 135 23.75 17.25 -16.35
C SER A 135 25.04 16.98 -15.58
N GLU A 136 24.95 17.02 -14.27
CA GLU A 136 26.00 16.60 -13.36
C GLU A 136 25.46 15.60 -12.32
N ILE A 137 26.36 14.77 -11.82
CA ILE A 137 26.01 13.80 -10.78
C ILE A 137 25.84 14.52 -9.43
N LEU A 138 24.80 14.14 -8.67
CA LEU A 138 24.56 14.73 -7.35
C LEU A 138 25.66 14.33 -6.36
N ASP A 139 25.94 13.02 -6.26
CA ASP A 139 27.01 12.44 -5.44
C ASP A 139 27.64 11.27 -6.21
N THR A 140 28.91 10.99 -5.97
CA THR A 140 29.62 9.85 -6.59
C THR A 140 29.08 8.49 -6.14
N SER A 141 28.48 8.45 -4.94
CA SER A 141 27.76 7.27 -4.40
C SER A 141 26.27 7.30 -4.79
N LYS A 142 25.60 6.17 -4.67
CA LYS A 142 24.13 6.14 -4.62
C LYS A 142 23.66 6.74 -3.28
N VAL A 143 22.58 7.49 -3.31
CA VAL A 143 22.02 8.19 -2.14
C VAL A 143 20.52 7.94 -2.02
N GLN A 144 19.92 8.36 -0.90
CA GLN A 144 18.50 8.23 -0.65
C GLN A 144 17.84 9.61 -0.47
N GLN A 145 16.57 9.70 -0.89
CA GLN A 145 15.63 10.76 -0.54
C GLN A 145 16.12 12.19 -0.80
N PRO A 146 16.73 12.50 -1.96
CA PRO A 146 17.17 13.86 -2.23
C PRO A 146 15.98 14.83 -2.27
N ALA A 147 16.21 16.10 -1.87
CA ALA A 147 15.22 17.15 -1.84
C ALA A 147 15.87 18.51 -2.11
N PHE A 148 15.33 19.29 -3.05
CA PHE A 148 15.76 20.67 -3.27
C PHE A 148 15.49 21.57 -2.07
N SER A 149 16.37 22.52 -1.80
CA SER A 149 16.06 23.67 -0.94
C SER A 149 14.95 24.52 -1.56
N PRO A 150 14.20 25.34 -0.78
CA PRO A 150 13.11 26.15 -1.30
C PRO A 150 13.52 27.16 -2.38
N ASP A 151 14.76 27.61 -2.37
CA ASP A 151 15.36 28.48 -3.38
C ASP A 151 15.94 27.71 -4.60
N GLY A 152 15.95 26.37 -4.56
CA GLY A 152 16.48 25.51 -5.62
C GLY A 152 18.01 25.52 -5.74
N THR A 153 18.75 26.17 -4.82
CA THR A 153 20.21 26.30 -4.90
C THR A 153 20.97 25.12 -4.31
N LYS A 154 20.31 24.32 -3.48
CA LYS A 154 20.91 23.17 -2.79
C LYS A 154 20.03 21.93 -2.92
N VAL A 155 20.64 20.74 -2.75
CA VAL A 155 19.93 19.47 -2.64
C VAL A 155 20.43 18.76 -1.38
N ALA A 156 19.53 18.51 -0.42
CA ALA A 156 19.82 17.66 0.73
C ALA A 156 19.48 16.21 0.42
N TYR A 157 20.21 15.26 0.98
CA TYR A 157 20.02 13.81 0.79
C TYR A 157 20.61 13.01 1.97
N SER A 158 20.21 11.75 2.10
CA SER A 158 20.82 10.82 3.05
C SER A 158 21.82 9.90 2.35
N LYS A 159 22.97 9.70 2.99
CA LYS A 159 24.02 8.78 2.59
C LYS A 159 24.72 8.20 3.81
N ASP A 160 24.92 6.87 3.84
CA ASP A 160 25.61 6.17 4.93
C ASP A 160 25.07 6.52 6.33
N ASN A 161 23.73 6.59 6.44
CA ASN A 161 22.96 6.95 7.65
C ASN A 161 23.16 8.40 8.14
N ASP A 162 23.77 9.27 7.34
CA ASP A 162 23.91 10.70 7.63
C ASP A 162 23.25 11.58 6.58
N ILE A 163 22.94 12.80 6.98
CA ILE A 163 22.40 13.84 6.09
C ILE A 163 23.54 14.66 5.51
N TYR A 164 23.43 14.93 4.22
CA TYR A 164 24.31 15.81 3.46
C TYR A 164 23.49 16.82 2.68
N TYR A 165 24.10 17.92 2.30
CA TYR A 165 23.58 18.75 1.20
C TYR A 165 24.70 19.15 0.24
N LYS A 166 24.37 19.26 -1.06
CA LYS A 166 25.23 19.81 -2.10
C LYS A 166 24.75 21.23 -2.45
N ASP A 167 25.66 22.18 -2.43
CA ASP A 167 25.45 23.50 -3.02
C ASP A 167 25.69 23.38 -4.53
N LEU A 168 24.67 23.67 -5.33
CA LEU A 168 24.70 23.41 -6.78
C LEU A 168 25.51 24.42 -7.56
N ALA A 169 25.80 25.62 -6.99
CA ALA A 169 26.60 26.64 -7.64
C ALA A 169 28.09 26.36 -7.45
N SER A 170 28.52 26.02 -6.24
CA SER A 170 29.93 25.74 -5.92
C SER A 170 30.34 24.30 -6.12
N GLY A 171 29.35 23.37 -6.16
CA GLY A 171 29.59 21.93 -6.15
C GLY A 171 30.01 21.37 -4.77
N ASN A 172 30.07 22.19 -3.73
CA ASN A 172 30.50 21.79 -2.40
C ASN A 172 29.44 20.89 -1.74
N ILE A 173 29.91 19.80 -1.12
CA ILE A 173 29.09 18.88 -0.31
C ILE A 173 29.40 19.12 1.16
N VAL A 174 28.36 19.38 1.96
CA VAL A 174 28.44 19.58 3.40
C VAL A 174 27.78 18.39 4.09
N ARG A 175 28.50 17.76 5.02
CA ARG A 175 27.95 16.72 5.89
C ARG A 175 27.30 17.36 7.11
N VAL A 176 25.97 17.21 7.23
CA VAL A 176 25.12 17.81 8.26
C VAL A 176 25.23 17.05 9.59
N THR A 177 25.10 15.73 9.55
CA THR A 177 25.23 14.84 10.71
C THR A 177 26.50 14.00 10.59
N ARG A 178 27.04 13.47 11.71
CA ARG A 178 28.34 12.80 11.72
C ARG A 178 28.42 11.53 12.56
N ASP A 179 27.31 11.13 13.17
CA ASP A 179 27.21 9.97 14.04
C ASP A 179 26.45 8.79 13.40
N GLY A 180 26.02 8.95 12.13
CA GLY A 180 25.39 7.89 11.36
C GLY A 180 26.25 6.63 11.29
N ARG A 181 25.66 5.49 11.67
CA ARG A 181 26.35 4.20 11.75
C ARG A 181 25.35 3.08 11.57
N HIS A 182 25.59 2.21 10.60
CA HIS A 182 24.75 1.05 10.30
C HIS A 182 24.50 0.18 11.54
N GLY A 183 23.25 -0.16 11.83
CA GLY A 183 22.82 -0.94 12.98
C GLY A 183 22.91 -0.20 14.33
N HIS A 184 23.15 1.13 14.33
CA HIS A 184 23.23 1.93 15.54
C HIS A 184 22.49 3.26 15.43
N VAL A 185 22.86 4.12 14.47
CA VAL A 185 22.27 5.46 14.32
C VAL A 185 21.91 5.76 12.89
N ILE A 186 20.69 6.22 12.68
CA ILE A 186 20.18 6.68 11.37
C ILE A 186 19.73 8.12 11.52
N ASN A 187 20.20 9.02 10.67
CA ASN A 187 19.81 10.41 10.63
C ASN A 187 19.00 10.71 9.35
N GLY A 188 17.78 11.21 9.52
CA GLY A 188 16.96 11.75 8.43
C GLY A 188 16.31 10.74 7.49
N THR A 189 16.49 9.43 7.71
CA THR A 189 15.69 8.36 7.11
C THR A 189 15.11 7.46 8.18
N ALA A 190 13.99 6.83 7.88
CA ALA A 190 13.32 5.92 8.80
C ALA A 190 14.15 4.64 9.03
N ASP A 191 14.00 4.03 10.21
CA ASP A 191 14.38 2.65 10.44
C ASP A 191 13.37 1.69 9.78
N TRP A 192 13.62 0.38 9.83
CA TRP A 192 12.78 -0.62 9.18
C TRP A 192 11.30 -0.51 9.58
N VAL A 193 11.03 -0.40 10.89
CA VAL A 193 9.66 -0.45 11.40
C VAL A 193 8.85 0.82 11.13
N TYR A 194 9.49 1.98 11.11
CA TYR A 194 8.85 3.23 10.70
C TYR A 194 8.55 3.25 9.19
N GLU A 195 9.49 2.75 8.38
CA GLU A 195 9.27 2.63 6.94
C GLU A 195 8.07 1.75 6.64
N GLU A 196 7.96 0.60 7.28
CA GLU A 196 6.88 -0.35 7.05
C GLU A 196 5.55 0.16 7.59
N GLU A 197 5.49 0.61 8.85
CA GLU A 197 4.24 0.80 9.57
C GLU A 197 3.73 2.24 9.60
N PHE A 198 4.61 3.20 9.48
CA PHE A 198 4.22 4.61 9.28
C PHE A 198 4.33 5.06 7.82
N ALA A 199 4.71 4.19 6.91
CA ALA A 199 4.81 4.45 5.47
C ALA A 199 5.69 5.67 5.13
N VAL A 200 6.75 5.92 5.90
CA VAL A 200 7.65 7.05 5.77
C VAL A 200 9.09 6.58 5.54
N VAL A 201 9.81 7.23 4.63
CA VAL A 201 11.24 6.99 4.42
C VAL A 201 12.04 8.23 4.78
N ARG A 202 11.68 9.39 4.20
CA ARG A 202 12.38 10.65 4.44
C ARG A 202 11.90 11.30 5.74
N MET A 203 12.80 11.36 6.71
CA MET A 203 12.58 11.96 8.02
C MET A 203 13.43 13.21 8.23
N PHE A 204 13.65 13.97 7.14
CA PHE A 204 14.24 15.32 7.16
C PHE A 204 13.51 16.25 6.19
N GLY A 205 13.64 17.57 6.39
CA GLY A 205 13.05 18.55 5.50
C GLY A 205 13.63 19.95 5.68
N TRP A 206 13.70 20.70 4.58
CA TRP A 206 14.09 22.10 4.56
C TRP A 206 13.03 22.99 5.19
N SER A 207 13.44 23.97 5.98
CA SER A 207 12.55 25.06 6.42
C SER A 207 12.15 25.94 5.20
N PRO A 208 11.00 26.64 5.26
CA PRO A 208 10.56 27.54 4.17
C PRO A 208 11.58 28.60 3.78
N SER A 209 12.40 29.09 4.72
CA SER A 209 13.50 30.05 4.42
C SER A 209 14.69 29.39 3.73
N GLY A 210 14.82 28.05 3.79
CA GLY A 210 16.03 27.33 3.38
C GLY A 210 17.20 27.46 4.36
N GLY A 211 17.00 28.14 5.50
CA GLY A 211 18.03 28.35 6.52
C GLY A 211 18.23 27.18 7.48
N HIS A 212 17.30 26.22 7.51
CA HIS A 212 17.32 25.12 8.46
C HIS A 212 16.96 23.79 7.78
N ILE A 213 17.46 22.69 8.40
CA ILE A 213 17.04 21.32 8.08
C ILE A 213 16.57 20.65 9.38
N ALA A 214 15.26 20.36 9.49
CA ALA A 214 14.75 19.52 10.57
C ALA A 214 14.95 18.05 10.22
N TYR A 215 15.29 17.21 11.20
CA TYR A 215 15.43 15.78 11.02
C TYR A 215 15.14 14.98 12.28
N VAL A 216 14.68 13.75 12.10
CA VAL A 216 14.57 12.76 13.17
C VAL A 216 15.83 11.89 13.14
N ARG A 217 16.39 11.68 14.32
CA ARG A 217 17.49 10.77 14.60
C ARG A 217 16.95 9.53 15.28
N PHE A 218 17.32 8.36 14.79
CA PHE A 218 16.96 7.06 15.33
C PHE A 218 18.19 6.40 15.93
N ASP A 219 18.16 6.08 17.22
CA ASP A 219 19.15 5.23 17.85
C ASP A 219 18.58 3.82 17.98
N GLU A 220 18.98 2.95 17.03
CA GLU A 220 18.55 1.56 16.95
C GLU A 220 19.50 0.59 17.67
N SER A 221 20.42 1.12 18.49
CA SER A 221 21.46 0.29 19.17
C SER A 221 20.83 -0.81 20.03
N ALA A 222 19.72 -0.51 20.71
CA ALA A 222 19.01 -1.46 21.59
C ALA A 222 18.00 -2.33 20.85
N VAL A 223 17.71 -2.07 19.56
CA VAL A 223 16.79 -2.87 18.75
C VAL A 223 17.42 -4.22 18.44
N PRO A 224 16.71 -5.35 18.62
CA PRO A 224 17.22 -6.66 18.28
C PRO A 224 17.55 -6.80 16.79
N VAL A 225 18.51 -7.69 16.50
CA VAL A 225 18.95 -8.00 15.13
C VAL A 225 18.21 -9.23 14.63
N TYR A 226 17.57 -9.11 13.48
CA TYR A 226 17.10 -10.26 12.70
C TYR A 226 18.09 -10.59 11.59
N GLY A 227 18.23 -11.87 11.27
CA GLY A 227 19.11 -12.33 10.19
C GLY A 227 18.47 -13.43 9.39
N MET A 228 18.65 -13.35 8.07
CA MET A 228 18.21 -14.35 7.11
C MET A 228 19.35 -14.72 6.18
N ASP A 229 19.34 -15.95 5.70
CA ASP A 229 20.37 -16.46 4.79
C ASP A 229 19.90 -16.27 3.34
N ILE A 230 20.70 -15.55 2.56
CA ILE A 230 20.51 -15.37 1.12
C ILE A 230 21.38 -16.39 0.42
N TYR A 231 20.77 -17.32 -0.28
CA TYR A 231 21.44 -18.47 -0.88
C TYR A 231 22.21 -18.09 -2.14
N GLY A 232 21.62 -17.26 -3.01
CA GLY A 232 22.28 -16.79 -4.23
C GLY A 232 22.92 -17.88 -5.07
N GLU A 233 24.01 -17.54 -5.78
CA GLU A 233 24.80 -18.46 -6.59
C GLU A 233 26.20 -18.77 -5.98
N SER A 234 26.50 -18.18 -4.82
CA SER A 234 27.79 -18.38 -4.14
C SER A 234 27.88 -19.75 -3.44
N LEU A 235 29.09 -20.21 -3.15
CA LEU A 235 29.34 -21.52 -2.51
C LEU A 235 28.71 -21.59 -1.11
N TYR A 236 28.68 -20.47 -0.39
CA TYR A 236 28.06 -20.36 0.93
C TYR A 236 26.99 -19.26 0.91
N PRO A 237 25.87 -19.44 1.62
CA PRO A 237 24.88 -18.38 1.73
C PRO A 237 25.47 -17.14 2.44
N VAL A 238 24.96 -15.97 2.06
CA VAL A 238 25.33 -14.71 2.72
C VAL A 238 24.29 -14.39 3.78
N ARG A 239 24.74 -14.17 5.01
CA ARG A 239 23.86 -13.74 6.11
C ARG A 239 23.56 -12.25 5.99
N GLN A 240 22.33 -11.92 5.64
CA GLN A 240 21.83 -10.54 5.70
C GLN A 240 21.24 -10.28 7.09
N THR A 241 21.59 -9.14 7.70
CA THR A 241 21.11 -8.75 9.01
C THR A 241 20.58 -7.33 9.00
N PHE A 242 19.53 -7.06 9.77
CA PHE A 242 18.97 -5.73 9.98
C PHE A 242 18.28 -5.67 11.34
N LYS A 243 18.00 -4.45 11.80
CA LYS A 243 17.28 -4.21 13.05
C LYS A 243 15.78 -4.40 12.83
N TYR A 244 15.17 -5.21 13.70
CA TYR A 244 13.74 -5.53 13.62
C TYR A 244 13.19 -5.75 15.03
N PRO A 245 12.40 -4.82 15.55
CA PRO A 245 11.79 -4.96 16.87
C PRO A 245 10.53 -5.83 16.76
N LYS A 246 10.54 -7.01 17.39
CA LYS A 246 9.30 -7.80 17.51
C LYS A 246 8.42 -7.21 18.61
N ALA A 247 7.15 -7.57 18.60
CA ALA A 247 6.19 -7.13 19.62
C ALA A 247 6.72 -7.35 21.04
N GLY A 248 6.69 -6.30 21.85
CA GLY A 248 7.19 -6.32 23.24
C GLY A 248 8.69 -6.08 23.39
N GLU A 249 9.46 -5.93 22.30
CA GLU A 249 10.88 -5.63 22.32
C GLU A 249 11.14 -4.12 22.22
N ASN A 250 12.42 -3.74 22.34
CA ASN A 250 12.82 -2.33 22.25
C ASN A 250 12.70 -1.80 20.83
N ASN A 251 12.07 -0.64 20.67
CA ASN A 251 12.11 0.18 19.47
C ASN A 251 13.35 1.08 19.46
N SER A 252 13.61 1.75 18.34
CA SER A 252 14.60 2.82 18.27
C SER A 252 14.23 3.96 19.22
N CYS A 253 15.21 4.49 19.94
CA CYS A 253 15.04 5.76 20.64
C CYS A 253 15.10 6.89 19.61
N VAL A 254 14.06 7.72 19.56
CA VAL A 254 13.96 8.79 18.56
C VAL A 254 14.14 10.16 19.19
N SER A 255 14.82 11.08 18.48
CA SER A 255 14.95 12.48 18.85
C SER A 255 14.80 13.38 17.63
N LEU A 256 14.33 14.61 17.86
CA LEU A 256 14.11 15.62 16.82
C LEU A 256 15.17 16.71 16.90
N HIS A 257 15.77 17.00 15.76
CA HIS A 257 16.84 18.00 15.67
C HIS A 257 16.58 18.99 14.54
N ILE A 258 17.09 20.20 14.72
CA ILE A 258 17.08 21.24 13.67
C ILE A 258 18.52 21.73 13.45
N TYR A 259 19.04 21.50 12.26
CA TYR A 259 20.35 21.99 11.84
C TYR A 259 20.23 23.42 11.27
N HIS A 260 21.12 24.31 11.71
CA HIS A 260 21.21 25.70 11.30
C HIS A 260 22.35 25.88 10.28
N LEU A 261 22.03 26.30 9.05
CA LEU A 261 23.02 26.44 7.99
C LEU A 261 23.98 27.60 8.26
N ALA A 262 23.53 28.64 9.00
CA ALA A 262 24.30 29.86 9.22
C ALA A 262 25.59 29.63 10.02
N ASP A 263 25.56 28.74 11.01
CA ASP A 263 26.68 28.48 11.91
C ASP A 263 27.07 27.00 12.00
N SER A 264 26.38 26.13 11.25
CA SER A 264 26.58 24.68 11.22
C SER A 264 26.34 24.01 12.57
N SER A 265 25.51 24.59 13.45
CA SER A 265 25.07 24.01 14.72
C SER A 265 23.78 23.22 14.54
N ALA A 266 23.42 22.41 15.54
CA ALA A 266 22.14 21.71 15.59
C ALA A 266 21.51 21.88 16.97
N THR A 267 20.21 22.15 17.00
CA THR A 267 19.39 22.21 18.21
C THR A 267 18.58 20.93 18.34
N GLU A 268 18.68 20.24 19.48
CA GLU A 268 17.77 19.15 19.81
C GLU A 268 16.48 19.74 20.42
N ILE A 269 15.33 19.31 19.90
CA ILE A 269 14.03 19.76 20.40
C ILE A 269 13.60 18.86 21.56
N GLY A 270 13.40 19.47 22.73
CA GLY A 270 13.00 18.75 23.93
C GLY A 270 11.60 18.11 23.77
N MET A 271 11.51 16.82 24.04
CA MET A 271 10.25 16.05 23.98
C MET A 271 9.49 16.04 25.31
N GLY A 272 9.91 16.83 26.31
CA GLY A 272 9.27 16.83 27.62
C GLY A 272 9.42 15.52 28.38
N SER A 273 8.39 15.13 29.13
CA SER A 273 8.37 13.91 29.96
C SER A 273 7.71 12.70 29.28
N HIS A 274 7.68 12.67 27.94
CA HIS A 274 7.19 11.51 27.23
C HIS A 274 8.07 10.30 27.54
N GLY A 275 7.45 9.16 27.80
CA GLY A 275 8.17 7.89 28.00
C GLY A 275 8.62 7.28 26.67
N ASP A 276 8.25 6.03 26.39
CA ASP A 276 8.47 5.40 25.10
C ASP A 276 7.45 5.94 24.07
N PHE A 277 7.93 6.59 23.01
CA PHE A 277 7.10 7.31 22.04
C PHE A 277 7.67 7.22 20.63
N TYR A 278 6.84 7.57 19.65
CA TYR A 278 7.18 7.71 18.25
C TYR A 278 7.08 9.17 17.79
N ILE A 279 7.89 9.53 16.77
CA ILE A 279 7.77 10.78 16.01
C ILE A 279 7.39 10.38 14.56
N PRO A 280 6.13 10.03 14.28
CA PRO A 280 5.76 9.49 12.96
C PRO A 280 5.81 10.52 11.84
N ARG A 281 5.70 11.83 12.13
CA ARG A 281 5.70 12.90 11.13
C ARG A 281 6.37 14.16 11.64
N ILE A 282 7.05 14.85 10.73
CA ILE A 282 7.53 16.24 10.88
C ILE A 282 7.10 17.05 9.65
N LYS A 283 6.72 18.32 9.84
CA LYS A 283 6.24 19.16 8.74
C LYS A 283 6.46 20.64 9.03
N TRP A 284 7.17 21.35 8.15
CA TRP A 284 7.28 22.78 8.24
C TRP A 284 5.97 23.49 7.85
N ALA A 285 5.55 24.47 8.62
CA ALA A 285 4.39 25.30 8.30
C ALA A 285 4.72 26.23 7.11
N PRO A 286 3.78 26.46 6.17
CA PRO A 286 4.04 27.33 5.04
C PRO A 286 4.26 28.77 5.47
N GLY A 287 5.24 29.45 4.84
CA GLY A 287 5.50 30.87 5.02
C GLY A 287 6.15 31.29 6.34
N ALA A 288 6.47 30.34 7.23
CA ALA A 288 7.18 30.61 8.48
C ALA A 288 8.11 29.44 8.81
N ASP A 289 9.25 29.73 9.45
CA ASP A 289 10.12 28.69 9.96
C ASP A 289 9.58 28.18 11.30
N ARG A 290 8.42 27.55 11.23
CA ARG A 290 7.82 26.83 12.34
C ARG A 290 7.65 25.36 11.96
N LEU A 291 8.21 24.48 12.77
CA LEU A 291 8.18 23.04 12.58
C LEU A 291 7.02 22.45 13.38
N ALA A 292 6.09 21.80 12.69
CA ALA A 292 5.14 20.91 13.34
C ALA A 292 5.72 19.50 13.44
N TYR A 293 5.56 18.86 14.59
CA TYR A 293 5.97 17.49 14.81
C TYR A 293 4.92 16.73 15.63
N PHE A 294 4.82 15.45 15.33
CA PHE A 294 3.81 14.57 15.89
C PHE A 294 4.47 13.66 16.91
N VAL A 295 3.92 13.57 18.10
CA VAL A 295 4.36 12.68 19.16
C VAL A 295 3.25 11.70 19.46
N MET A 296 3.53 10.42 19.30
CA MET A 296 2.55 9.34 19.53
C MET A 296 3.11 8.40 20.60
N ASN A 297 2.31 8.08 21.61
CA ASN A 297 2.71 7.11 22.61
C ASN A 297 2.85 5.70 22.02
N ARG A 298 3.60 4.81 22.67
CA ARG A 298 3.83 3.43 22.19
C ARG A 298 2.52 2.65 21.98
N ALA A 299 1.51 2.87 22.81
CA ALA A 299 0.19 2.26 22.65
C ALA A 299 -0.60 2.78 21.44
N GLN A 300 -0.10 3.83 20.77
CA GLN A 300 -0.66 4.45 19.57
C GLN A 300 -2.11 4.91 19.73
N ASN A 301 -2.52 5.27 20.93
CA ASN A 301 -3.86 5.73 21.29
C ASN A 301 -3.92 7.16 21.81
N HIS A 302 -2.76 7.84 21.86
CA HIS A 302 -2.65 9.25 22.18
C HIS A 302 -1.63 9.89 21.22
N LEU A 303 -2.09 10.85 20.45
CA LEU A 303 -1.33 11.64 19.48
C LEU A 303 -1.36 13.10 19.91
N GLU A 304 -0.20 13.71 20.05
CA GLU A 304 -0.02 15.14 20.28
C GLU A 304 0.71 15.76 19.09
N VAL A 305 0.24 16.90 18.63
CA VAL A 305 0.87 17.64 17.54
C VAL A 305 1.34 18.99 18.07
N PHE A 306 2.64 19.18 18.05
CA PHE A 306 3.31 20.39 18.53
C PHE A 306 3.77 21.26 17.36
N SER A 307 4.00 22.53 17.64
CA SER A 307 4.71 23.47 16.74
C SER A 307 5.82 24.18 17.52
N THR A 308 7.00 24.30 16.91
CA THR A 308 8.14 24.96 17.52
C THR A 308 8.88 25.89 16.54
N ASP A 309 9.60 26.89 17.05
CA ASP A 309 10.59 27.63 16.26
C ASP A 309 11.89 26.83 16.07
N PRO A 310 12.82 27.26 15.22
CA PRO A 310 14.05 26.51 14.95
C PRO A 310 14.99 26.33 16.15
N HIS A 311 14.84 27.13 17.19
CA HIS A 311 15.66 27.06 18.42
C HIS A 311 14.98 26.26 19.55
N GLY A 312 13.71 25.88 19.38
CA GLY A 312 12.97 25.15 20.41
C GLY A 312 12.37 26.03 21.52
N ASP A 313 12.56 27.35 21.45
CA ASP A 313 12.20 28.28 22.53
C ASP A 313 10.70 28.51 22.67
N ASN A 314 9.96 28.44 21.55
CA ASN A 314 8.53 28.72 21.48
C ASN A 314 7.77 27.48 21.00
N THR A 315 7.71 26.48 21.85
CA THR A 315 6.94 25.24 21.59
C THR A 315 5.53 25.35 22.13
N GLU A 316 4.52 25.01 21.29
CA GLU A 316 3.11 24.98 21.67
C GLU A 316 2.44 23.68 21.22
N LEU A 317 1.52 23.16 22.02
CA LEU A 317 0.62 22.08 21.62
C LEU A 317 -0.47 22.64 20.70
N LEU A 318 -0.52 22.15 19.46
CA LEU A 318 -1.55 22.57 18.49
C LEU A 318 -2.87 21.83 18.75
N PHE A 319 -2.84 20.55 18.79
CA PHE A 319 -4.01 19.70 19.10
C PHE A 319 -3.54 18.32 19.56
N GLU A 320 -4.47 17.61 20.17
CA GLU A 320 -4.30 16.20 20.53
C GLU A 320 -5.47 15.38 19.98
N ASP A 321 -5.23 14.09 19.77
CA ASP A 321 -6.23 13.09 19.48
C ASP A 321 -6.04 11.87 20.37
N THR A 322 -7.15 11.29 20.84
CA THR A 322 -7.15 10.12 21.72
C THR A 322 -8.19 9.12 21.28
N ASP A 323 -7.89 7.84 21.45
CA ASP A 323 -8.82 6.75 21.17
C ASP A 323 -8.71 5.66 22.26
N LYS A 324 -9.77 4.91 22.48
CA LYS A 324 -9.76 3.80 23.45
C LYS A 324 -9.00 2.58 22.93
N ALA A 325 -8.86 2.47 21.59
CA ALA A 325 -8.15 1.41 20.92
C ALA A 325 -6.83 1.95 20.35
N TYR A 326 -6.87 2.54 19.17
CA TYR A 326 -5.71 3.10 18.48
C TYR A 326 -6.13 4.24 17.55
N ILE A 327 -5.18 5.07 17.14
CA ILE A 327 -5.38 6.18 16.22
C ILE A 327 -4.87 5.78 14.84
N ASN A 328 -5.72 5.95 13.81
CA ASN A 328 -5.28 5.95 12.43
C ASN A 328 -4.62 7.29 12.12
N LEU A 329 -3.33 7.26 11.79
CA LEU A 329 -2.54 8.46 11.55
C LEU A 329 -2.98 9.16 10.26
N ASP A 330 -3.25 10.48 10.33
CA ASP A 330 -3.51 11.33 9.16
C ASP A 330 -2.20 11.88 8.58
N ASP A 331 -1.95 11.62 7.32
CA ASP A 331 -0.76 12.09 6.61
C ASP A 331 -0.90 13.51 6.05
N ASN A 332 -2.14 14.02 5.94
CA ASN A 332 -2.47 15.21 5.16
C ASN A 332 -2.90 16.41 6.01
N THR A 333 -2.52 16.47 7.29
CA THR A 333 -2.70 17.68 8.12
C THR A 333 -2.21 18.92 7.39
N VAL A 334 -3.07 19.94 7.21
CA VAL A 334 -2.78 21.17 6.48
C VAL A 334 -2.72 22.37 7.42
N PHE A 335 -1.58 23.07 7.39
CA PHE A 335 -1.38 24.34 8.12
C PHE A 335 -1.78 25.49 7.21
N LEU A 336 -2.71 26.35 7.69
CA LEU A 336 -3.22 27.50 6.95
C LEU A 336 -2.40 28.75 7.25
N ASN A 337 -2.42 29.69 6.32
CA ASN A 337 -1.69 30.98 6.47
C ASN A 337 -2.18 31.82 7.67
N ASP A 338 -3.40 31.63 8.16
CA ASP A 338 -3.93 32.33 9.33
C ASP A 338 -3.56 31.67 10.67
N GLY A 339 -2.77 30.59 10.65
CA GLY A 339 -2.37 29.79 11.82
C GLY A 339 -3.40 28.74 12.24
N SER A 340 -4.49 28.56 11.48
CA SER A 340 -5.41 27.43 11.67
C SER A 340 -4.83 26.14 11.12
N VAL A 341 -5.28 24.98 11.64
CA VAL A 341 -4.84 23.66 11.21
C VAL A 341 -6.05 22.82 10.85
N VAL A 342 -6.05 22.19 9.67
CA VAL A 342 -7.10 21.24 9.24
C VAL A 342 -6.51 19.83 9.21
N PHE A 343 -7.23 18.89 9.81
CA PHE A 343 -6.78 17.50 9.99
C PHE A 343 -7.97 16.55 9.94
N VAL A 344 -7.68 15.25 9.75
CA VAL A 344 -8.66 14.17 9.81
C VAL A 344 -8.61 13.53 11.20
N SER A 345 -9.76 13.22 11.77
CA SER A 345 -9.88 12.52 13.05
C SER A 345 -11.10 11.62 13.08
N GLU A 346 -11.02 10.52 13.82
CA GLU A 346 -12.11 9.57 14.04
C GLU A 346 -12.85 9.79 15.38
N ARG A 347 -12.63 10.90 16.06
CA ARG A 347 -13.16 11.21 17.41
C ARG A 347 -14.69 11.16 17.55
N ASP A 348 -15.43 11.22 16.45
CA ASP A 348 -16.88 11.04 16.41
C ASP A 348 -17.31 9.64 15.91
N GLY A 349 -16.36 8.70 15.78
CA GLY A 349 -16.55 7.32 15.34
C GLY A 349 -16.36 7.10 13.84
N ARG A 350 -16.04 8.14 13.07
CA ARG A 350 -15.70 8.07 11.64
C ARG A 350 -14.63 9.10 11.30
N ALA A 351 -13.81 8.81 10.30
CA ALA A 351 -12.82 9.76 9.80
C ALA A 351 -13.51 10.95 9.12
N HIS A 352 -13.41 12.12 9.73
CA HIS A 352 -13.98 13.39 9.25
C HIS A 352 -12.97 14.52 9.33
N LEU A 353 -13.19 15.61 8.56
CA LEU A 353 -12.38 16.82 8.63
C LEU A 353 -12.74 17.63 9.86
N TYR A 354 -11.69 18.10 10.54
CA TYR A 354 -11.74 19.05 11.65
C TYR A 354 -10.84 20.25 11.35
N ILE A 355 -11.17 21.40 11.91
CA ILE A 355 -10.34 22.59 11.91
C ILE A 355 -10.12 23.07 13.34
N ARG A 356 -8.84 23.25 13.70
CA ARG A 356 -8.43 24.00 14.88
C ARG A 356 -8.14 25.42 14.42
N ASP A 357 -8.85 26.40 14.97
CA ASP A 357 -8.59 27.80 14.67
C ASP A 357 -7.36 28.32 15.46
N LYS A 358 -6.88 29.51 15.10
CA LYS A 358 -5.72 30.14 15.76
C LYS A 358 -5.88 30.42 17.26
N LYS A 359 -7.12 30.31 17.80
CA LYS A 359 -7.41 30.44 19.24
C LYS A 359 -7.44 29.09 19.96
N GLY A 360 -7.20 28.00 19.24
CA GLY A 360 -7.20 26.63 19.77
C GLY A 360 -8.57 25.93 19.72
N SER A 361 -9.64 26.59 19.23
CA SER A 361 -10.97 25.95 19.16
C SER A 361 -11.03 24.96 18.01
N VAL A 362 -11.41 23.70 18.31
CA VAL A 362 -11.58 22.63 17.30
C VAL A 362 -13.05 22.56 16.88
N THR A 363 -13.31 22.56 15.58
CA THR A 363 -14.64 22.47 14.98
C THR A 363 -14.66 21.36 13.94
N GLN A 364 -15.68 20.50 13.98
CA GLN A 364 -15.92 19.49 12.95
C GLN A 364 -16.48 20.12 11.68
N LEU A 365 -15.85 19.82 10.53
CA LEU A 365 -16.25 20.35 9.22
C LEU A 365 -17.17 19.41 8.45
N THR A 366 -16.89 18.11 8.45
CA THR A 366 -17.73 17.10 7.77
C THR A 366 -18.38 16.16 8.76
N ARG A 367 -19.57 15.63 8.41
CA ARG A 367 -20.34 14.70 9.25
C ARG A 367 -21.13 13.72 8.41
N GLY A 368 -21.51 12.59 8.97
CA GLY A 368 -22.40 11.62 8.33
C GLY A 368 -22.02 10.17 8.55
N GLN A 369 -22.79 9.25 7.99
CA GLN A 369 -22.55 7.79 8.06
C GLN A 369 -21.57 7.33 6.97
N TRP A 370 -20.57 8.14 6.68
CA TRP A 370 -19.50 7.92 5.72
C TRP A 370 -18.19 8.46 6.31
N GLN A 371 -17.08 8.18 5.68
CA GLN A 371 -15.77 8.63 6.15
C GLN A 371 -14.93 9.23 5.02
N VAL A 372 -14.07 10.17 5.38
CA VAL A 372 -12.97 10.65 4.55
C VAL A 372 -11.94 9.52 4.45
N THR A 373 -11.50 9.22 3.24
CA THR A 373 -10.48 8.19 2.95
C THR A 373 -9.18 8.79 2.42
N ASP A 374 -9.21 10.03 1.97
CA ASP A 374 -8.04 10.81 1.60
C ASP A 374 -8.36 12.31 1.68
N PHE A 375 -7.36 13.12 2.03
CA PHE A 375 -7.48 14.56 2.13
C PHE A 375 -6.42 15.22 1.23
N TYR A 376 -6.85 15.75 0.09
CA TYR A 376 -5.96 16.29 -0.95
C TYR A 376 -5.40 17.68 -0.64
N GLY A 377 -6.02 18.42 0.29
CA GLY A 377 -5.60 19.77 0.69
C GLY A 377 -6.69 20.82 0.57
N ILE A 378 -6.28 22.10 0.61
CA ILE A 378 -7.18 23.25 0.73
C ILE A 378 -6.82 24.34 -0.27
N ASP A 379 -7.81 24.84 -1.01
CA ASP A 379 -7.78 26.15 -1.67
C ASP A 379 -8.20 27.22 -0.65
N GLU A 380 -7.22 27.82 0.04
CA GLU A 380 -7.48 28.83 1.06
C GLU A 380 -8.18 30.08 0.50
N LYS A 381 -7.92 30.44 -0.77
CA LYS A 381 -8.53 31.63 -1.41
C LYS A 381 -10.02 31.42 -1.61
N LYS A 382 -10.44 30.21 -1.98
CA LYS A 382 -11.85 29.87 -2.16
C LYS A 382 -12.49 29.36 -0.87
N GLY A 383 -11.69 28.93 0.12
CA GLY A 383 -12.16 28.29 1.34
C GLY A 383 -12.81 26.93 1.07
N LEU A 384 -12.16 26.13 0.24
CA LEU A 384 -12.59 24.79 -0.15
C LEU A 384 -11.53 23.77 0.23
N ALA A 385 -11.94 22.70 0.93
CA ALA A 385 -11.13 21.51 1.17
C ALA A 385 -11.51 20.41 0.17
N TYR A 386 -10.54 19.65 -0.32
CA TYR A 386 -10.74 18.58 -1.29
C TYR A 386 -10.46 17.22 -0.66
N ILE A 387 -11.41 16.29 -0.81
CA ILE A 387 -11.38 14.98 -0.14
C ILE A 387 -11.73 13.85 -1.10
N GLN A 388 -11.35 12.64 -0.72
CA GLN A 388 -11.97 11.40 -1.16
C GLN A 388 -12.79 10.82 0.00
N SER A 389 -13.91 10.18 -0.29
CA SER A 389 -14.79 9.65 0.76
C SER A 389 -15.60 8.44 0.33
N THR A 390 -16.21 7.76 1.33
CA THR A 390 -17.15 6.65 1.15
C THR A 390 -18.62 7.11 1.12
N ILE A 391 -18.90 8.34 0.74
CA ILE A 391 -20.24 8.94 0.83
C ILE A 391 -21.30 8.19 0.01
N HIS A 392 -20.91 7.50 -1.06
CA HIS A 392 -21.76 6.67 -1.91
C HIS A 392 -21.60 5.15 -1.66
N GLY A 393 -21.33 4.78 -0.41
CA GLY A 393 -21.16 3.40 0.01
C GLY A 393 -19.70 3.02 0.25
N PRO A 394 -19.44 2.09 1.17
CA PRO A 394 -18.09 1.70 1.55
C PRO A 394 -17.28 1.10 0.40
N GLU A 395 -17.94 0.50 -0.59
CA GLU A 395 -17.30 -0.06 -1.79
C GLU A 395 -16.86 0.98 -2.83
N ASN A 396 -17.31 2.24 -2.71
CA ASN A 396 -17.01 3.31 -3.66
C ASN A 396 -16.07 4.37 -3.06
N ARG A 397 -15.40 5.12 -3.91
CA ARG A 397 -14.58 6.29 -3.55
C ARG A 397 -14.98 7.46 -4.43
N THR A 398 -15.41 8.55 -3.80
CA THR A 398 -15.87 9.78 -4.47
C THR A 398 -14.97 10.94 -4.14
N VAL A 399 -14.48 11.66 -5.15
CA VAL A 399 -13.77 12.92 -4.99
C VAL A 399 -14.78 14.05 -4.82
N SER A 400 -14.58 14.88 -3.80
CA SER A 400 -15.51 15.96 -3.45
C SER A 400 -14.76 17.20 -2.96
N CYS A 401 -15.42 18.36 -2.97
CA CYS A 401 -14.96 19.53 -2.23
C CYS A 401 -15.93 19.86 -1.09
N VAL A 402 -15.39 20.48 -0.03
CA VAL A 402 -16.11 20.85 1.20
C VAL A 402 -15.95 22.34 1.41
N ASP A 403 -17.05 23.07 1.62
CA ASP A 403 -17.01 24.49 1.99
C ASP A 403 -16.56 24.65 3.46
N ILE A 404 -15.39 25.27 3.65
CA ILE A 404 -14.82 25.50 4.99
C ILE A 404 -14.87 26.97 5.43
N ARG A 405 -15.46 27.87 4.63
CA ARG A 405 -15.54 29.30 4.91
C ARG A 405 -16.31 29.59 6.22
N LYS A 406 -15.69 30.33 7.14
CA LYS A 406 -16.20 30.57 8.49
C LYS A 406 -17.61 31.24 8.51
N LYS A 407 -17.90 32.08 7.53
CA LYS A 407 -19.18 32.86 7.45
C LYS A 407 -20.16 32.31 6.40
N SER A 408 -19.87 31.17 5.77
CA SER A 408 -20.74 30.56 4.78
C SER A 408 -21.93 29.87 5.44
N ALA A 409 -23.12 30.10 4.93
CA ALA A 409 -24.33 29.33 5.29
C ALA A 409 -24.19 27.85 4.83
N HIS A 410 -23.28 27.57 3.92
CA HIS A 410 -23.01 26.24 3.38
C HIS A 410 -21.77 25.57 4.00
N ARG A 411 -21.23 26.10 5.11
CA ARG A 411 -20.07 25.53 5.78
C ARG A 411 -20.30 24.06 6.12
N GLY A 412 -19.39 23.19 5.68
CA GLY A 412 -19.49 21.74 5.82
C GLY A 412 -20.29 21.04 4.73
N SER A 413 -20.89 21.78 3.79
CA SER A 413 -21.55 21.16 2.62
C SER A 413 -20.51 20.50 1.72
N VAL A 414 -20.86 19.31 1.22
CA VAL A 414 -20.03 18.47 0.36
C VAL A 414 -20.57 18.54 -1.06
N TYR A 415 -19.72 18.85 -2.02
CA TYR A 415 -20.04 18.91 -3.45
C TYR A 415 -19.22 17.88 -4.20
N HIS A 416 -19.89 17.00 -4.96
CA HIS A 416 -19.22 15.89 -5.65
C HIS A 416 -18.55 16.37 -6.94
N LEU A 417 -17.31 15.94 -7.15
CA LEU A 417 -16.48 16.30 -8.31
C LEU A 417 -16.19 15.09 -9.23
N SER A 418 -16.60 13.90 -8.84
CA SER A 418 -16.39 12.68 -9.60
C SER A 418 -17.64 11.81 -9.62
N ALA A 419 -17.61 10.72 -10.38
CA ALA A 419 -18.67 9.73 -10.40
C ALA A 419 -18.96 9.15 -9.01
N GLU A 420 -20.23 8.83 -8.75
CA GLU A 420 -20.67 8.22 -7.49
C GLU A 420 -20.21 6.77 -7.35
N LYS A 421 -20.22 6.02 -8.47
CA LYS A 421 -19.84 4.61 -8.52
C LYS A 421 -18.40 4.43 -8.97
N GLY A 422 -17.74 3.44 -8.42
CA GLY A 422 -16.35 3.11 -8.70
C GLY A 422 -15.38 3.73 -7.70
N THR A 423 -14.12 3.52 -7.95
CA THR A 423 -13.02 4.10 -7.19
C THR A 423 -12.45 5.28 -7.96
N ASN A 424 -12.72 6.49 -7.47
CA ASN A 424 -12.14 7.73 -7.99
C ASN A 424 -10.99 8.18 -7.10
N SER A 425 -9.92 8.70 -7.70
CA SER A 425 -8.83 9.39 -7.01
C SER A 425 -8.39 10.60 -7.83
N ALA A 426 -7.82 11.62 -7.19
CA ALA A 426 -7.46 12.86 -7.84
C ALA A 426 -6.02 13.28 -7.58
N VAL A 427 -5.38 13.88 -8.60
CA VAL A 427 -4.15 14.66 -8.47
C VAL A 427 -4.48 16.10 -8.81
N PHE A 428 -4.46 16.98 -7.82
CA PHE A 428 -4.77 18.39 -7.99
C PHE A 428 -3.56 19.17 -8.48
N SER A 429 -3.81 20.18 -9.33
CA SER A 429 -2.82 21.17 -9.68
C SER A 429 -2.46 22.05 -8.49
N LYS A 430 -1.26 22.62 -8.49
CA LYS A 430 -0.88 23.59 -7.46
C LYS A 430 -1.88 24.76 -7.43
N GLY A 431 -2.42 25.05 -6.24
CA GLY A 431 -3.48 26.05 -6.05
C GLY A 431 -4.86 25.61 -6.53
N PHE A 432 -5.10 24.32 -6.73
CA PHE A 432 -6.41 23.70 -6.98
C PHE A 432 -7.21 24.34 -8.13
N LYS A 433 -6.51 24.69 -9.24
CA LYS A 433 -7.14 25.26 -10.44
C LYS A 433 -7.73 24.17 -11.36
N TYR A 434 -7.14 22.99 -11.34
CA TYR A 434 -7.48 21.80 -12.12
C TYR A 434 -7.21 20.54 -11.31
N TYR A 435 -7.75 19.42 -11.77
CA TYR A 435 -7.33 18.11 -11.27
C TYR A 435 -7.39 17.05 -12.35
N ILE A 436 -6.58 16.02 -12.22
CA ILE A 436 -6.66 14.80 -13.01
C ILE A 436 -7.32 13.74 -12.15
N ASN A 437 -8.50 13.28 -12.60
CA ASN A 437 -9.24 12.20 -11.96
C ASN A 437 -8.87 10.87 -12.57
N THR A 438 -8.71 9.86 -11.73
CA THR A 438 -8.62 8.45 -12.15
C THR A 438 -9.85 7.72 -11.66
N LEU A 439 -10.69 7.27 -12.59
CA LEU A 439 -11.83 6.42 -12.31
C LEU A 439 -11.51 4.98 -12.70
N LYS A 440 -11.84 4.03 -11.83
CA LYS A 440 -11.88 2.60 -12.14
C LYS A 440 -13.04 1.94 -11.41
N SER A 441 -13.68 0.97 -12.08
CA SER A 441 -14.76 0.19 -11.48
C SER A 441 -14.71 -1.25 -11.98
N THR A 442 -15.56 -2.12 -11.49
CA THR A 442 -15.70 -3.49 -12.04
C THR A 442 -16.04 -3.49 -13.53
N ASP A 443 -16.62 -2.40 -14.05
CA ASP A 443 -17.05 -2.25 -15.44
C ASP A 443 -16.11 -1.36 -16.28
N THR A 444 -15.22 -0.60 -15.63
CA THR A 444 -14.43 0.44 -16.28
C THR A 444 -12.96 0.26 -15.93
N PRO A 445 -12.08 -0.05 -16.90
CA PRO A 445 -10.63 -0.01 -16.67
C PRO A 445 -10.18 1.41 -16.34
N PRO A 446 -8.96 1.59 -15.81
CA PRO A 446 -8.48 2.92 -15.41
C PRO A 446 -8.69 3.97 -16.50
N LEU A 447 -9.47 4.98 -16.16
CA LEU A 447 -9.87 6.10 -17.02
C LEU A 447 -9.32 7.38 -16.41
N TYR A 448 -8.55 8.14 -17.19
CA TYR A 448 -7.91 9.36 -16.72
C TYR A 448 -8.52 10.57 -17.41
N THR A 449 -9.07 11.49 -16.62
CA THR A 449 -9.70 12.71 -17.11
C THR A 449 -9.08 13.94 -16.47
N LEU A 450 -8.93 14.99 -17.26
CA LEU A 450 -8.61 16.34 -16.80
C LEU A 450 -9.92 17.08 -16.50
N ASN A 451 -10.05 17.64 -15.30
CA ASN A 451 -11.30 18.14 -14.79
C ASN A 451 -11.18 19.56 -14.18
N ASP A 452 -12.28 20.29 -14.19
CA ASP A 452 -12.43 21.55 -13.47
C ASP A 452 -12.91 21.28 -12.03
N PRO A 453 -12.22 21.79 -11.00
CA PRO A 453 -12.61 21.55 -9.60
C PRO A 453 -13.81 22.39 -9.12
N ARG A 454 -14.41 23.24 -9.97
CA ARG A 454 -15.59 24.03 -9.61
C ARG A 454 -16.85 23.19 -9.58
N ASP A 455 -16.97 22.24 -10.52
CA ASP A 455 -18.17 21.42 -10.73
C ASP A 455 -17.84 19.97 -11.17
N GLY A 456 -16.57 19.64 -11.33
CA GLY A 456 -16.12 18.32 -11.73
C GLY A 456 -16.24 18.02 -13.22
N HIS A 457 -16.64 18.99 -14.06
CA HIS A 457 -16.79 18.69 -15.50
C HIS A 457 -15.48 18.29 -16.15
N VAL A 458 -15.56 17.34 -17.09
CA VAL A 458 -14.41 16.83 -17.85
C VAL A 458 -14.03 17.85 -18.92
N ILE A 459 -12.82 18.40 -18.79
CA ILE A 459 -12.21 19.26 -19.80
C ILE A 459 -11.67 18.41 -20.95
N LYS A 460 -10.98 17.31 -20.62
CA LYS A 460 -10.36 16.45 -21.61
C LYS A 460 -10.21 15.01 -21.08
N MET A 461 -10.44 14.05 -21.96
CA MET A 461 -10.03 12.68 -21.78
C MET A 461 -8.52 12.56 -22.06
N LEU A 462 -7.74 12.19 -21.04
CA LEU A 462 -6.29 12.05 -21.18
C LEU A 462 -5.88 10.64 -21.57
N ARG A 463 -6.53 9.63 -21.00
CA ARG A 463 -6.25 8.22 -21.30
C ARG A 463 -7.48 7.37 -21.10
N GLU A 464 -7.84 6.64 -22.14
CA GLU A 464 -8.84 5.59 -22.14
C GLU A 464 -8.16 4.24 -22.34
N ASN A 465 -8.61 3.24 -21.62
CA ASN A 465 -8.17 1.85 -21.82
C ASN A 465 -9.25 1.05 -22.58
N THR A 466 -9.79 1.62 -23.67
CA THR A 466 -10.89 1.03 -24.46
C THR A 466 -10.54 -0.33 -25.04
N SER A 467 -9.30 -0.53 -25.49
CA SER A 467 -8.82 -1.84 -25.97
C SER A 467 -8.81 -2.90 -24.87
N LEU A 468 -8.51 -2.49 -23.62
CA LEU A 468 -8.54 -3.39 -22.46
C LEU A 468 -9.99 -3.72 -22.06
N ALA A 469 -10.91 -2.75 -22.15
CA ALA A 469 -12.35 -2.99 -21.95
C ALA A 469 -12.87 -3.98 -22.99
N ALA A 470 -12.59 -3.74 -24.28
CA ALA A 470 -12.99 -4.63 -25.37
C ALA A 470 -12.39 -6.04 -25.24
N LEU A 471 -11.14 -6.15 -24.75
CA LEU A 471 -10.53 -7.44 -24.45
C LEU A 471 -11.28 -8.17 -23.34
N ALA A 472 -11.59 -7.48 -22.23
CA ALA A 472 -12.34 -8.06 -21.11
C ALA A 472 -13.73 -8.56 -21.55
N ASP A 473 -14.44 -7.77 -22.37
CA ASP A 473 -15.75 -8.14 -22.91
C ASP A 473 -15.64 -9.33 -23.88
N SER A 474 -14.64 -9.35 -24.78
CA SER A 474 -14.41 -10.45 -25.72
C SER A 474 -14.11 -11.79 -25.06
N LEU A 475 -13.43 -11.72 -23.89
CA LEU A 475 -13.13 -12.88 -23.06
C LEU A 475 -14.27 -13.24 -22.10
N ALA A 476 -15.32 -12.41 -22.02
CA ALA A 476 -16.41 -12.52 -21.05
C ALA A 476 -15.87 -12.64 -19.62
N LEU A 477 -14.91 -11.77 -19.23
CA LEU A 477 -14.36 -11.78 -17.88
C LEU A 477 -15.48 -11.54 -16.85
N PRO A 478 -15.55 -12.33 -15.78
CA PRO A 478 -16.60 -12.21 -14.77
C PRO A 478 -16.45 -10.90 -14.00
N ARG A 479 -17.52 -10.15 -13.87
CA ARG A 479 -17.55 -8.93 -13.05
C ARG A 479 -17.79 -9.27 -11.58
N LYS A 480 -17.29 -8.43 -10.66
CA LYS A 480 -17.59 -8.55 -9.24
C LYS A 480 -19.05 -8.16 -9.00
N GLU A 481 -19.87 -9.10 -8.54
CA GLU A 481 -21.23 -8.87 -8.10
C GLU A 481 -21.21 -8.53 -6.61
N PHE A 482 -21.58 -7.29 -6.24
CA PHE A 482 -21.59 -6.84 -4.84
C PHE A 482 -22.90 -7.23 -4.15
N SER A 483 -22.77 -7.72 -2.92
CA SER A 483 -23.89 -8.11 -2.09
C SER A 483 -23.59 -7.90 -0.59
N THR A 484 -24.60 -8.14 0.23
CA THR A 484 -24.50 -8.03 1.69
C THR A 484 -24.90 -9.34 2.32
N LEU A 485 -24.03 -9.89 3.16
CA LEU A 485 -24.26 -11.11 3.90
C LEU A 485 -24.74 -10.75 5.32
N LYS A 486 -25.94 -11.20 5.69
CA LYS A 486 -26.49 -11.02 7.04
C LYS A 486 -25.93 -12.06 7.97
N MET A 487 -25.31 -11.63 9.07
CA MET A 487 -24.71 -12.49 10.09
C MET A 487 -25.69 -12.75 11.24
N ASP A 488 -25.53 -13.89 11.92
CA ASP A 488 -26.42 -14.30 13.01
C ASP A 488 -26.39 -13.32 14.21
N GLY A 489 -25.26 -12.62 14.38
CA GLY A 489 -25.10 -11.54 15.36
C GLY A 489 -25.87 -10.24 15.05
N GLY A 490 -26.68 -10.19 13.98
CA GLY A 490 -27.49 -9.03 13.60
C GLY A 490 -26.73 -7.90 12.93
N TYR A 491 -25.53 -8.15 12.43
CA TYR A 491 -24.73 -7.22 11.62
C TYR A 491 -24.56 -7.73 10.18
N ASP A 492 -24.14 -6.85 9.31
CA ASP A 492 -23.98 -7.13 7.89
C ASP A 492 -22.50 -7.12 7.50
N LEU A 493 -22.08 -8.04 6.63
CA LEU A 493 -20.78 -8.04 5.98
C LEU A 493 -20.93 -7.75 4.49
N LYS A 494 -20.00 -6.99 3.92
CA LYS A 494 -19.93 -6.75 2.47
C LYS A 494 -19.20 -7.88 1.79
N MET A 495 -19.69 -8.24 0.60
CA MET A 495 -19.18 -9.37 -0.18
C MET A 495 -19.17 -9.02 -1.68
N TRP A 496 -18.18 -9.51 -2.40
CA TRP A 496 -18.26 -9.65 -3.84
C TRP A 496 -18.15 -11.12 -4.26
N THR A 497 -18.76 -11.44 -5.42
CA THR A 497 -18.71 -12.77 -6.01
C THR A 497 -18.43 -12.67 -7.51
N MET A 498 -17.51 -13.51 -8.01
CA MET A 498 -17.29 -13.77 -9.43
C MET A 498 -17.80 -15.17 -9.77
N LYS A 499 -18.59 -15.29 -10.84
CA LYS A 499 -19.19 -16.54 -11.31
C LYS A 499 -18.69 -16.92 -12.69
N PRO A 500 -18.70 -18.21 -13.07
CA PRO A 500 -18.47 -18.62 -14.45
C PRO A 500 -19.36 -17.86 -15.45
N ALA A 501 -18.85 -17.60 -16.65
CA ALA A 501 -19.61 -16.90 -17.70
C ALA A 501 -20.88 -17.67 -18.15
N ASP A 502 -20.87 -19.00 -18.03
CA ASP A 502 -21.96 -19.92 -18.33
C ASP A 502 -22.67 -20.38 -17.03
N PHE A 503 -22.68 -19.54 -15.99
CA PHE A 503 -23.29 -19.86 -14.70
C PHE A 503 -24.75 -20.29 -14.84
N ASP A 504 -25.05 -21.48 -14.32
CA ASP A 504 -26.39 -22.06 -14.28
C ASP A 504 -26.80 -22.28 -12.80
N PRO A 505 -27.81 -21.58 -12.27
CA PRO A 505 -28.22 -21.69 -10.89
C PRO A 505 -28.75 -23.08 -10.49
N ALA A 506 -29.01 -23.97 -11.45
CA ALA A 506 -29.43 -25.34 -11.23
C ALA A 506 -28.25 -26.30 -10.98
N LYS A 507 -27.02 -25.88 -11.29
CA LYS A 507 -25.80 -26.66 -11.08
C LYS A 507 -25.17 -26.36 -9.73
N LYS A 508 -24.29 -27.26 -9.30
CA LYS A 508 -23.48 -27.12 -8.09
C LYS A 508 -22.04 -26.77 -8.44
N TYR A 509 -21.52 -25.72 -7.83
CA TYR A 509 -20.18 -25.20 -8.09
C TYR A 509 -19.29 -25.27 -6.84
N PRO A 510 -18.00 -25.59 -6.98
CA PRO A 510 -17.02 -25.36 -5.94
C PRO A 510 -16.84 -23.85 -5.72
N VAL A 511 -16.52 -23.46 -4.48
CA VAL A 511 -16.29 -22.06 -4.10
C VAL A 511 -14.89 -21.90 -3.52
N LEU A 512 -14.13 -20.93 -4.05
CA LEU A 512 -12.93 -20.42 -3.41
C LEU A 512 -13.25 -19.10 -2.72
N MET A 513 -13.11 -19.06 -1.41
CA MET A 513 -13.17 -17.82 -0.63
C MET A 513 -11.79 -17.18 -0.61
N TYR A 514 -11.69 -15.94 -1.06
CA TYR A 514 -10.51 -15.11 -0.89
C TYR A 514 -10.67 -14.29 0.39
N VAL A 515 -9.61 -14.22 1.18
CA VAL A 515 -9.58 -13.40 2.39
C VAL A 515 -8.25 -12.64 2.50
N TYR A 516 -8.32 -11.34 2.81
CA TYR A 516 -7.24 -10.61 3.48
C TYR A 516 -7.63 -10.39 4.94
N GLY A 517 -8.69 -9.62 5.20
CA GLY A 517 -9.37 -9.51 6.48
C GLY A 517 -8.67 -8.66 7.54
N GLY A 518 -7.50 -8.09 7.24
CA GLY A 518 -6.68 -7.33 8.19
C GLY A 518 -7.29 -6.00 8.62
N PRO A 519 -6.88 -5.47 9.79
CA PRO A 519 -7.38 -4.20 10.32
C PRO A 519 -7.26 -3.06 9.33
N GLY A 520 -8.33 -2.28 9.18
CA GLY A 520 -8.38 -1.13 8.28
C GLY A 520 -8.30 -1.44 6.78
N SER A 521 -8.01 -2.70 6.39
CA SER A 521 -7.97 -3.10 4.98
C SER A 521 -9.37 -3.32 4.42
N GLN A 522 -9.53 -3.20 3.11
CA GLN A 522 -10.81 -3.45 2.45
C GLN A 522 -10.58 -4.13 1.11
N GLN A 523 -11.25 -5.26 0.87
CA GLN A 523 -11.17 -6.02 -0.39
C GLN A 523 -12.45 -5.92 -1.21
N VAL A 524 -13.57 -5.60 -0.58
CA VAL A 524 -14.85 -5.40 -1.25
C VAL A 524 -14.91 -3.96 -1.77
N LEU A 525 -14.21 -3.74 -2.89
CA LEU A 525 -14.09 -2.44 -3.57
C LEU A 525 -14.56 -2.51 -5.01
N ASN A 526 -15.30 -1.50 -5.44
CA ASN A 526 -15.70 -1.30 -6.83
C ASN A 526 -14.52 -0.74 -7.62
N SER A 527 -13.67 -1.64 -8.09
CA SER A 527 -12.42 -1.32 -8.78
C SER A 527 -12.16 -2.33 -9.90
N TRP A 528 -11.39 -1.92 -10.92
CA TRP A 528 -10.93 -2.78 -12.00
C TRP A 528 -10.02 -3.89 -11.51
N TYR A 529 -9.90 -4.95 -12.27
CA TYR A 529 -9.08 -6.11 -11.96
C TYR A 529 -7.61 -5.73 -11.73
N ASN A 530 -7.05 -6.26 -10.65
CA ASN A 530 -5.61 -6.41 -10.48
C ASN A 530 -5.17 -7.82 -10.95
N SER A 531 -3.89 -8.17 -10.84
CA SER A 531 -3.38 -9.48 -11.29
C SER A 531 -4.00 -10.66 -10.52
N MET A 532 -4.34 -10.48 -9.25
CA MET A 532 -5.02 -11.50 -8.44
C MET A 532 -6.49 -11.65 -8.84
N ASP A 533 -7.19 -10.54 -9.12
CA ASP A 533 -8.56 -10.59 -9.64
C ASP A 533 -8.63 -11.31 -11.00
N LEU A 534 -7.61 -11.13 -11.85
CA LEU A 534 -7.50 -11.86 -13.12
C LEU A 534 -7.27 -13.36 -12.91
N TRP A 535 -6.53 -13.75 -11.89
CA TRP A 535 -6.40 -15.15 -11.51
C TRP A 535 -7.75 -15.71 -11.00
N PHE A 536 -8.50 -14.96 -10.21
CA PHE A 536 -9.85 -15.34 -9.84
C PHE A 536 -10.77 -15.50 -11.06
N ALA A 537 -10.68 -14.59 -12.01
CA ALA A 537 -11.38 -14.71 -13.28
C ALA A 537 -10.95 -15.96 -14.06
N TYR A 538 -9.66 -16.31 -14.04
CA TYR A 538 -9.17 -17.56 -14.63
C TYR A 538 -9.77 -18.80 -13.96
N LEU A 539 -9.86 -18.84 -12.63
CA LEU A 539 -10.49 -19.94 -11.90
C LEU A 539 -11.98 -20.10 -12.25
N THR A 540 -12.69 -18.99 -12.58
CA THR A 540 -14.08 -19.11 -13.04
C THR A 540 -14.19 -19.82 -14.39
N THR A 541 -13.18 -19.74 -15.27
CA THR A 541 -13.14 -20.52 -16.53
C THR A 541 -13.01 -22.02 -16.29
N LYS A 542 -12.54 -22.41 -15.07
CA LYS A 542 -12.44 -23.80 -14.61
C LYS A 542 -13.69 -24.25 -13.86
N GLY A 543 -14.74 -23.43 -13.85
CA GLY A 543 -16.02 -23.76 -13.21
C GLY A 543 -16.08 -23.44 -11.71
N TYR A 544 -15.19 -22.62 -11.16
CA TYR A 544 -15.23 -22.21 -9.77
C TYR A 544 -15.99 -20.89 -9.60
N ILE A 545 -16.70 -20.75 -8.51
CA ILE A 545 -17.12 -19.46 -7.99
C ILE A 545 -16.02 -18.93 -7.07
N VAL A 546 -15.65 -17.67 -7.22
CA VAL A 546 -14.72 -17.00 -6.29
C VAL A 546 -15.45 -15.88 -5.58
N THR A 547 -15.29 -15.80 -4.26
CA THR A 547 -15.95 -14.78 -3.44
C THR A 547 -15.02 -14.23 -2.37
N CYS A 548 -15.27 -13.00 -1.93
CA CYS A 548 -14.55 -12.36 -0.84
C CYS A 548 -15.54 -11.69 0.09
N VAL A 549 -15.32 -11.82 1.39
CA VAL A 549 -16.12 -11.19 2.44
C VAL A 549 -15.21 -10.32 3.30
N ASP A 550 -15.54 -9.04 3.44
CA ASP A 550 -14.90 -8.14 4.39
C ASP A 550 -15.49 -8.35 5.79
N ASN A 551 -14.72 -8.98 6.68
CA ASN A 551 -15.09 -9.26 8.06
C ASN A 551 -15.05 -8.01 8.95
N ARG A 552 -15.54 -8.09 10.20
CA ARG A 552 -15.28 -7.08 11.23
C ARG A 552 -13.78 -6.84 11.35
N GLY A 553 -13.41 -5.60 11.63
CA GLY A 553 -12.00 -5.15 11.62
C GLY A 553 -11.56 -4.49 10.32
N THR A 554 -12.23 -4.76 9.18
CA THR A 554 -11.89 -4.14 7.89
C THR A 554 -12.35 -2.67 7.82
N GLY A 555 -11.74 -1.90 6.91
CA GLY A 555 -11.94 -0.46 6.78
C GLY A 555 -13.21 -0.04 6.01
N GLY A 556 -13.38 1.28 5.86
CA GLY A 556 -14.44 1.87 5.04
C GLY A 556 -15.80 2.00 5.73
N ARG A 557 -15.96 1.48 6.97
CA ARG A 557 -17.23 1.42 7.71
C ARG A 557 -17.20 2.17 9.05
N GLY A 558 -16.10 2.89 9.33
CA GLY A 558 -15.86 3.68 10.53
C GLY A 558 -15.26 2.88 11.69
N ALA A 559 -14.75 3.62 12.69
CA ALA A 559 -14.02 3.09 13.83
C ALA A 559 -14.80 2.04 14.63
N GLY A 560 -16.10 2.21 14.78
CA GLY A 560 -16.97 1.26 15.50
C GLY A 560 -17.07 -0.13 14.84
N PHE A 561 -16.78 -0.25 13.55
CA PHE A 561 -16.68 -1.54 12.85
C PHE A 561 -15.23 -2.03 12.81
N GLU A 562 -14.30 -1.15 12.55
CA GLU A 562 -12.88 -1.46 12.39
C GLU A 562 -12.23 -1.88 13.71
N LYS A 563 -12.44 -1.11 14.78
CA LYS A 563 -11.72 -1.30 16.05
C LYS A 563 -12.30 -2.37 16.98
N GLN A 564 -13.33 -3.12 16.54
CA GLN A 564 -13.88 -4.23 17.32
C GLN A 564 -12.87 -5.34 17.61
N ILE A 565 -11.86 -5.46 16.75
CA ILE A 565 -10.81 -6.49 16.85
C ILE A 565 -9.69 -6.12 17.84
N TYR A 566 -9.71 -4.90 18.38
CA TYR A 566 -8.66 -4.44 19.29
C TYR A 566 -8.48 -5.41 20.46
N ARG A 567 -7.23 -5.79 20.74
CA ARG A 567 -6.72 -6.76 21.71
C ARG A 567 -7.17 -8.23 21.47
N ARG A 568 -7.88 -8.52 20.37
CA ARG A 568 -8.35 -9.86 19.98
C ARG A 568 -8.30 -10.11 18.48
N MET A 569 -7.35 -9.48 17.82
CA MET A 569 -7.12 -9.60 16.37
C MET A 569 -6.96 -11.08 15.97
N GLY A 570 -7.71 -11.52 14.95
CA GLY A 570 -7.81 -12.90 14.50
C GLY A 570 -9.01 -13.66 15.06
N GLN A 571 -9.61 -13.22 16.18
CA GLN A 571 -10.78 -13.89 16.75
C GLN A 571 -12.04 -13.62 15.92
N LEU A 572 -12.47 -12.34 15.88
CA LEU A 572 -13.74 -11.98 15.23
C LEU A 572 -13.66 -12.18 13.72
N GLU A 573 -12.52 -11.91 13.14
CA GLU A 573 -12.27 -12.11 11.71
C GLU A 573 -12.45 -13.58 11.32
N THR A 574 -11.91 -14.51 12.12
CA THR A 574 -12.05 -15.95 11.89
C THR A 574 -13.50 -16.43 12.09
N GLU A 575 -14.16 -15.96 13.14
CA GLU A 575 -15.58 -16.24 13.39
C GLU A 575 -16.44 -15.82 12.20
N ASP A 576 -16.22 -14.59 11.69
CA ASP A 576 -16.96 -14.06 10.55
C ASP A 576 -16.71 -14.85 9.26
N GLN A 577 -15.46 -15.24 8.97
CA GLN A 577 -15.14 -16.02 7.76
C GLN A 577 -15.72 -17.43 7.82
N ILE A 578 -15.71 -18.09 8.99
CA ILE A 578 -16.30 -19.41 9.16
C ILE A 578 -17.83 -19.34 9.05
N GLU A 579 -18.48 -18.35 9.68
CA GLU A 579 -19.91 -18.15 9.54
C GLU A 579 -20.30 -17.82 8.08
N ALA A 580 -19.53 -16.95 7.42
CA ALA A 580 -19.73 -16.65 6.01
C ALA A 580 -19.65 -17.91 5.14
N ALA A 581 -18.65 -18.78 5.36
CA ALA A 581 -18.54 -20.05 4.65
C ALA A 581 -19.77 -20.95 4.87
N ARG A 582 -20.29 -21.04 6.12
CA ARG A 582 -21.52 -21.80 6.42
C ARG A 582 -22.72 -21.24 5.66
N LYS A 583 -22.91 -19.90 5.64
CA LYS A 583 -24.01 -19.26 4.91
C LYS A 583 -23.88 -19.47 3.39
N ILE A 584 -22.67 -19.32 2.85
CA ILE A 584 -22.38 -19.57 1.42
C ILE A 584 -22.69 -21.04 1.07
N SER A 585 -22.37 -21.99 1.94
CA SER A 585 -22.64 -23.42 1.72
C SER A 585 -24.12 -23.77 1.56
N THR A 586 -25.02 -22.92 2.05
CA THR A 586 -26.49 -23.14 1.94
C THR A 586 -27.07 -22.63 0.62
N LEU A 587 -26.30 -21.91 -0.18
CA LEU A 587 -26.77 -21.38 -1.47
C LEU A 587 -27.07 -22.53 -2.45
N PRO A 588 -28.19 -22.49 -3.18
CA PRO A 588 -28.67 -23.62 -3.99
C PRO A 588 -27.67 -24.07 -5.05
N TYR A 589 -26.82 -23.19 -5.52
CA TYR A 589 -25.80 -23.45 -6.56
C TYR A 589 -24.40 -23.76 -5.98
N VAL A 590 -24.21 -23.81 -4.69
CA VAL A 590 -22.92 -24.15 -4.07
C VAL A 590 -22.85 -25.62 -3.71
N ASP A 591 -21.71 -26.25 -4.00
CA ASP A 591 -21.38 -27.58 -3.49
C ASP A 591 -20.78 -27.43 -2.07
N PRO A 592 -21.50 -27.77 -1.02
CA PRO A 592 -21.02 -27.58 0.36
C PRO A 592 -19.81 -28.43 0.73
N SER A 593 -19.51 -29.48 -0.06
CA SER A 593 -18.34 -30.34 0.13
C SER A 593 -17.07 -29.81 -0.54
N ARG A 594 -17.19 -28.75 -1.33
CA ARG A 594 -16.10 -28.16 -2.14
C ARG A 594 -15.97 -26.66 -1.90
N ILE A 595 -15.70 -26.26 -0.64
CA ILE A 595 -15.40 -24.89 -0.24
C ILE A 595 -13.93 -24.82 0.14
N GLY A 596 -13.18 -23.92 -0.50
CA GLY A 596 -11.79 -23.62 -0.17
C GLY A 596 -11.60 -22.20 0.30
N ILE A 597 -10.45 -21.92 0.91
CA ILE A 597 -10.05 -20.59 1.33
C ILE A 597 -8.62 -20.30 0.91
N PHE A 598 -8.35 -19.07 0.50
CA PHE A 598 -7.04 -18.59 0.09
C PHE A 598 -6.77 -17.20 0.66
N GLY A 599 -5.55 -16.99 1.16
CA GLY A 599 -5.09 -15.68 1.55
C GLY A 599 -3.57 -15.54 1.56
N TRP A 600 -3.11 -14.29 1.51
CA TRP A 600 -1.70 -13.89 1.52
C TRP A 600 -1.43 -12.97 2.71
N SER A 601 -0.25 -13.09 3.38
CA SER A 601 0.13 -12.24 4.52
C SER A 601 -0.87 -12.38 5.67
N PHE A 602 -1.53 -11.29 6.08
CA PHE A 602 -2.66 -11.38 7.02
C PHE A 602 -3.75 -12.34 6.51
N GLY A 603 -4.03 -12.34 5.20
CA GLY A 603 -4.95 -13.30 4.60
C GLY A 603 -4.46 -14.75 4.72
N GLY A 604 -3.15 -14.98 4.65
CA GLY A 604 -2.54 -16.29 4.91
C GLY A 604 -2.70 -16.72 6.37
N TYR A 605 -2.59 -15.79 7.31
CA TYR A 605 -2.94 -15.99 8.72
C TYR A 605 -4.40 -16.37 8.87
N MET A 606 -5.32 -15.65 8.24
CA MET A 606 -6.76 -15.93 8.24
C MET A 606 -7.08 -17.30 7.62
N SER A 607 -6.46 -17.63 6.48
CA SER A 607 -6.61 -18.92 5.83
C SER A 607 -6.13 -20.06 6.75
N SER A 608 -5.02 -19.87 7.46
CA SER A 608 -4.49 -20.83 8.44
C SER A 608 -5.42 -21.03 9.63
N LEU A 609 -5.95 -19.93 10.20
CA LEU A 609 -6.94 -20.00 11.30
C LEU A 609 -8.24 -20.66 10.86
N CYS A 610 -8.74 -20.33 9.68
CA CYS A 610 -9.93 -20.94 9.13
C CYS A 610 -9.76 -22.45 8.87
N ALA A 611 -8.59 -22.87 8.41
CA ALA A 611 -8.26 -24.29 8.17
C ALA A 611 -8.16 -25.10 9.50
N THR A 612 -7.69 -24.46 10.58
CA THR A 612 -7.51 -25.11 11.88
C THR A 612 -8.78 -25.02 12.76
N ARG A 613 -9.53 -23.91 12.72
CA ARG A 613 -10.71 -23.67 13.57
C ARG A 613 -12.07 -23.91 12.88
N GLY A 614 -12.08 -24.10 11.56
CA GLY A 614 -13.30 -24.19 10.76
C GLY A 614 -14.07 -25.51 10.90
N GLY A 615 -13.56 -26.51 11.65
CA GLY A 615 -14.25 -27.77 11.87
C GLY A 615 -14.52 -28.57 10.59
N GLY A 616 -13.65 -28.45 9.57
CA GLY A 616 -13.73 -29.16 8.30
C GLY A 616 -14.62 -28.54 7.22
N ILE A 617 -15.15 -27.31 7.43
CA ILE A 617 -15.92 -26.62 6.39
C ILE A 617 -15.08 -26.27 5.16
N PHE A 618 -13.78 -26.01 5.34
CA PHE A 618 -12.86 -25.74 4.25
C PHE A 618 -12.17 -27.04 3.80
N ARG A 619 -12.54 -27.52 2.61
CA ARG A 619 -11.96 -28.72 2.00
C ARG A 619 -10.49 -28.54 1.64
N ALA A 620 -10.12 -27.34 1.21
CA ALA A 620 -8.76 -26.93 0.86
C ALA A 620 -8.48 -25.52 1.37
N ALA A 621 -7.25 -25.28 1.83
CA ALA A 621 -6.79 -23.97 2.24
C ALA A 621 -5.38 -23.68 1.71
N ILE A 622 -5.16 -22.46 1.26
CA ILE A 622 -3.86 -21.97 0.79
C ILE A 622 -3.45 -20.76 1.64
N ALA A 623 -2.30 -20.84 2.27
CA ALA A 623 -1.72 -19.76 3.05
C ALA A 623 -0.37 -19.33 2.45
N VAL A 624 -0.30 -18.13 1.89
CA VAL A 624 0.91 -17.57 1.32
C VAL A 624 1.50 -16.55 2.28
N ALA A 625 2.78 -16.72 2.62
CA ALA A 625 3.53 -15.87 3.54
C ALA A 625 2.73 -15.51 4.83
N PRO A 626 2.13 -16.50 5.53
CA PRO A 626 1.27 -16.23 6.66
C PRO A 626 2.04 -15.77 7.89
N VAL A 627 1.47 -14.81 8.63
CA VAL A 627 1.77 -14.71 10.06
C VAL A 627 1.18 -15.95 10.74
N THR A 628 1.96 -16.60 11.61
CA THR A 628 1.48 -17.75 12.39
C THR A 628 1.54 -17.49 13.89
N SER A 629 2.32 -16.49 14.28
CA SER A 629 2.30 -15.93 15.64
C SER A 629 2.63 -14.46 15.57
N TRP A 630 1.80 -13.64 16.15
CA TRP A 630 2.03 -12.18 16.25
C TRP A 630 3.23 -11.83 17.14
N ARG A 631 3.73 -12.77 17.94
CA ARG A 631 5.00 -12.64 18.67
C ARG A 631 6.23 -12.59 17.75
N PHE A 632 6.08 -12.99 16.47
CA PHE A 632 7.15 -12.96 15.48
C PHE A 632 7.09 -11.74 14.57
N TYR A 633 6.04 -10.95 14.69
CA TYR A 633 5.84 -9.76 13.87
C TYR A 633 6.29 -8.47 14.59
N ASP A 634 6.39 -7.37 13.86
CA ASP A 634 6.94 -6.13 14.39
C ASP A 634 6.09 -5.49 15.50
N SER A 635 6.74 -4.58 16.25
CA SER A 635 6.17 -3.91 17.40
C SER A 635 5.07 -2.91 17.02
N ILE A 636 5.30 -2.02 16.04
CA ILE A 636 4.37 -0.91 15.74
C ILE A 636 3.03 -1.45 15.25
N TYR A 637 3.03 -2.38 14.27
CA TYR A 637 1.80 -3.00 13.79
C TYR A 637 1.12 -3.81 14.87
N THR A 638 1.85 -4.74 15.46
CA THR A 638 1.25 -5.73 16.34
C THR A 638 0.71 -5.10 17.62
N GLU A 639 1.46 -4.20 18.24
CA GLU A 639 1.06 -3.55 19.48
C GLU A 639 -0.09 -2.55 19.27
N ARG A 640 -0.21 -1.94 18.08
CA ARG A 640 -1.37 -1.12 17.71
C ARG A 640 -2.68 -1.89 17.89
N TYR A 641 -2.72 -3.15 17.48
CA TYR A 641 -3.94 -3.93 17.47
C TYR A 641 -4.08 -4.89 18.64
N LEU A 642 -2.97 -5.34 19.24
CA LEU A 642 -2.97 -6.32 20.33
C LEU A 642 -2.42 -5.82 21.66
N SER A 643 -1.87 -4.57 21.74
CA SER A 643 -1.03 -4.14 22.87
C SER A 643 0.24 -5.00 22.96
N THR A 644 1.05 -4.88 24.03
CA THR A 644 2.25 -5.71 24.16
C THR A 644 1.90 -7.16 24.52
N PRO A 645 2.77 -8.15 24.21
CA PRO A 645 2.56 -9.53 24.64
C PRO A 645 2.52 -9.70 26.16
N GLN A 646 3.17 -8.80 26.89
CA GLN A 646 3.18 -8.77 28.34
C GLN A 646 1.81 -8.38 28.91
N ASP A 647 1.12 -7.45 28.25
CA ASP A 647 -0.18 -6.94 28.69
C ASP A 647 -1.37 -7.76 28.16
N ASN A 648 -1.18 -8.55 27.11
CA ASN A 648 -2.26 -9.26 26.42
C ASN A 648 -1.81 -10.62 25.86
N SER A 649 -1.16 -11.45 26.68
CA SER A 649 -0.66 -12.76 26.24
C SER A 649 -1.74 -13.62 25.56
N ALA A 650 -2.96 -13.65 26.11
CA ALA A 650 -4.08 -14.40 25.56
C ALA A 650 -4.46 -13.94 24.14
N GLY A 651 -4.48 -12.61 23.87
CA GLY A 651 -4.75 -12.08 22.54
C GLY A 651 -3.77 -12.57 21.46
N TYR A 652 -2.53 -12.82 21.87
CA TYR A 652 -1.50 -13.37 21.00
C TYR A 652 -1.63 -14.88 20.80
N ASP A 653 -1.83 -15.63 21.86
CA ASP A 653 -1.71 -17.10 21.86
C ASP A 653 -3.02 -17.77 21.44
N ASP A 654 -4.19 -17.30 21.92
CA ASP A 654 -5.50 -17.85 21.59
C ASP A 654 -5.91 -17.59 20.12
N ASN A 655 -5.26 -16.63 19.46
CA ASN A 655 -5.52 -16.29 18.05
C ASN A 655 -4.36 -16.69 17.13
N SER A 656 -3.50 -17.59 17.59
CA SER A 656 -2.38 -18.10 16.78
C SER A 656 -2.77 -19.45 16.13
N PRO A 657 -2.59 -19.63 14.81
CA PRO A 657 -2.77 -20.94 14.19
C PRO A 657 -1.80 -22.01 14.74
N LEU A 658 -0.71 -21.59 15.40
CA LEU A 658 0.20 -22.52 16.09
C LEU A 658 -0.50 -23.25 17.23
N THR A 659 -1.40 -22.58 17.95
CA THR A 659 -2.20 -23.15 19.05
C THR A 659 -3.14 -24.25 18.57
N TYR A 660 -3.63 -24.13 17.35
CA TYR A 660 -4.61 -25.07 16.75
C TYR A 660 -3.99 -25.97 15.67
N ALA A 661 -2.67 -26.09 15.61
CA ALA A 661 -2.00 -26.89 14.58
C ALA A 661 -2.50 -28.35 14.55
N GLY A 662 -2.84 -28.92 15.73
CA GLY A 662 -3.40 -30.27 15.87
C GLY A 662 -4.83 -30.42 15.29
N ASP A 663 -5.55 -29.34 15.06
CA ASP A 663 -6.92 -29.32 14.55
C ASP A 663 -7.01 -29.07 13.05
N LEU A 664 -5.86 -28.96 12.36
CA LEU A 664 -5.82 -28.76 10.91
C LEU A 664 -6.69 -29.83 10.22
N SER A 665 -7.63 -29.36 9.41
CA SER A 665 -8.55 -30.19 8.63
C SER A 665 -8.52 -29.81 7.15
N GLY A 666 -8.88 -30.76 6.29
CA GLY A 666 -8.81 -30.55 4.84
C GLY A 666 -7.38 -30.63 4.27
N ARG A 667 -7.22 -30.15 3.04
CA ARG A 667 -5.93 -30.08 2.35
C ARG A 667 -5.30 -28.70 2.57
N PHE A 668 -4.04 -28.66 2.92
CA PHE A 668 -3.36 -27.41 3.24
C PHE A 668 -2.09 -27.21 2.40
N LEU A 669 -1.96 -26.03 1.80
CA LEU A 669 -0.76 -25.59 1.08
C LEU A 669 -0.18 -24.36 1.78
N LEU A 670 1.05 -24.49 2.28
CA LEU A 670 1.83 -23.44 2.90
C LEU A 670 2.90 -22.94 1.92
N VAL A 671 2.93 -21.65 1.66
CA VAL A 671 3.90 -21.05 0.74
C VAL A 671 4.64 -19.90 1.42
N HIS A 672 5.98 -19.82 1.26
CA HIS A 672 6.75 -18.72 1.86
C HIS A 672 8.05 -18.45 1.10
N GLY A 673 8.53 -17.20 1.11
CA GLY A 673 9.85 -16.81 0.65
C GLY A 673 10.89 -16.85 1.76
N THR A 674 12.12 -17.30 1.47
CA THR A 674 13.18 -17.41 2.52
C THR A 674 13.79 -16.06 2.90
N ALA A 675 13.70 -15.05 2.02
CA ALA A 675 14.19 -13.69 2.24
C ALA A 675 13.04 -12.70 2.53
N ASP A 676 11.99 -13.19 3.19
CA ASP A 676 10.87 -12.37 3.63
C ASP A 676 11.29 -11.57 4.88
N ASP A 677 11.57 -10.29 4.67
CA ASP A 677 11.99 -9.33 5.70
C ASP A 677 10.80 -8.75 6.49
N ASN A 678 9.58 -8.97 6.02
CA ASN A 678 8.34 -8.51 6.64
C ASN A 678 7.73 -9.59 7.54
N VAL A 679 7.17 -10.64 6.95
CA VAL A 679 6.70 -11.83 7.67
C VAL A 679 7.81 -12.88 7.63
N HIS A 680 8.65 -12.91 8.64
CA HIS A 680 9.81 -13.77 8.67
C HIS A 680 9.48 -15.24 8.39
N TYR A 681 10.32 -15.91 7.60
CA TYR A 681 10.20 -17.35 7.26
C TYR A 681 10.07 -18.25 8.49
N GLN A 682 10.51 -17.78 9.66
CA GLN A 682 10.29 -18.40 10.96
C GLN A 682 8.81 -18.78 11.19
N ASN A 683 7.86 -17.98 10.73
CA ASN A 683 6.42 -18.25 10.84
C ASN A 683 6.06 -19.60 10.18
N ALA A 684 6.50 -19.81 8.93
CA ALA A 684 6.26 -21.04 8.20
C ALA A 684 6.94 -22.24 8.87
N MET A 685 8.19 -22.07 9.31
CA MET A 685 8.95 -23.15 9.93
C MET A 685 8.35 -23.63 11.26
N ARG A 686 7.88 -22.68 12.09
CA ARG A 686 7.22 -23.02 13.37
C ARG A 686 5.90 -23.74 13.14
N PHE A 687 5.09 -23.29 12.19
CA PHE A 687 3.83 -23.94 11.87
C PHE A 687 4.05 -25.33 11.29
N SER A 688 4.98 -25.49 10.34
CA SER A 688 5.36 -26.78 9.74
C SER A 688 5.80 -27.79 10.82
N SER A 689 6.65 -27.35 11.76
CA SER A 689 7.13 -28.18 12.87
C SER A 689 5.99 -28.72 13.74
N LEU A 690 5.01 -27.87 14.04
CA LEU A 690 3.83 -28.27 14.84
C LEU A 690 2.88 -29.19 14.06
N LEU A 691 2.64 -28.90 12.77
CA LEU A 691 1.84 -29.79 11.93
C LEU A 691 2.45 -31.20 11.85
N VAL A 692 3.77 -31.29 11.70
CA VAL A 692 4.49 -32.58 11.73
C VAL A 692 4.35 -33.26 13.10
N SER A 693 4.54 -32.53 14.20
CA SER A 693 4.44 -33.11 15.56
C SER A 693 3.04 -33.64 15.89
N HIS A 694 1.99 -33.04 15.28
CA HIS A 694 0.60 -33.51 15.40
C HIS A 694 0.18 -34.48 14.30
N ASN A 695 1.13 -34.97 13.47
CA ASN A 695 0.87 -35.84 12.34
C ASN A 695 -0.25 -35.32 11.40
N ARG A 696 -0.19 -34.01 11.06
CA ARG A 696 -1.11 -33.36 10.11
C ARG A 696 -0.44 -33.21 8.77
N PRO A 697 -0.82 -33.98 7.74
CA PRO A 697 -0.24 -33.86 6.41
C PRO A 697 -0.57 -32.51 5.75
N PHE A 698 0.42 -31.90 5.11
CA PHE A 698 0.30 -30.66 4.34
C PHE A 698 1.30 -30.65 3.18
N ARG A 699 1.09 -29.73 2.24
CA ARG A 699 2.11 -29.42 1.21
C ARG A 699 2.78 -28.10 1.56
N GLN A 700 4.07 -27.98 1.24
CA GLN A 700 4.81 -26.72 1.41
C GLN A 700 5.61 -26.40 0.15
N MET A 701 5.60 -25.11 -0.22
CA MET A 701 6.48 -24.56 -1.25
C MET A 701 7.29 -23.41 -0.67
N THR A 702 8.61 -23.50 -0.79
CA THR A 702 9.55 -22.48 -0.36
C THR A 702 10.21 -21.84 -1.56
N TYR A 703 10.16 -20.51 -1.65
CA TYR A 703 10.82 -19.73 -2.69
C TYR A 703 12.13 -19.16 -2.15
N ALA A 704 13.25 -19.73 -2.60
CA ALA A 704 14.57 -19.26 -2.21
C ALA A 704 14.79 -17.79 -2.62
N ASP A 705 15.32 -16.99 -1.69
CA ASP A 705 15.70 -15.58 -1.86
C ASP A 705 14.56 -14.65 -2.31
N LYS A 706 13.32 -15.10 -2.16
CA LYS A 706 12.15 -14.24 -2.42
C LYS A 706 11.68 -13.59 -1.13
N ASN A 707 11.38 -12.30 -1.26
CA ASN A 707 10.79 -11.48 -0.19
C ASN A 707 9.26 -11.73 -0.07
N HIS A 708 8.60 -10.91 0.72
CA HIS A 708 7.16 -11.01 1.00
C HIS A 708 6.26 -11.02 -0.24
N SER A 709 6.69 -10.39 -1.32
CA SER A 709 5.91 -10.30 -2.58
C SER A 709 6.02 -11.55 -3.46
N ILE A 710 7.01 -12.43 -3.25
CA ILE A 710 7.26 -13.67 -4.00
C ILE A 710 7.12 -13.42 -5.52
N ASN A 711 7.88 -12.48 -6.05
CA ASN A 711 7.79 -12.05 -7.44
C ASN A 711 9.15 -12.02 -8.16
N GLY A 712 9.14 -11.56 -9.41
CA GLY A 712 10.31 -11.41 -10.28
C GLY A 712 10.55 -12.62 -11.19
N GLY A 713 10.94 -12.36 -12.43
CA GLY A 713 11.15 -13.39 -13.44
C GLY A 713 9.91 -14.25 -13.68
N MET A 714 10.08 -15.56 -13.56
CA MET A 714 9.00 -16.55 -13.71
C MET A 714 8.30 -16.88 -12.40
N THR A 715 8.70 -16.27 -11.28
CA THR A 715 8.24 -16.66 -9.93
C THR A 715 6.73 -16.54 -9.76
N SER A 716 6.14 -15.42 -10.17
CA SER A 716 4.69 -15.23 -10.06
C SER A 716 3.92 -16.25 -10.91
N LEU A 717 4.35 -16.50 -12.14
CA LEU A 717 3.70 -17.51 -12.99
C LEU A 717 3.77 -18.91 -12.35
N HIS A 718 4.93 -19.32 -11.85
CA HIS A 718 5.11 -20.59 -11.15
C HIS A 718 4.21 -20.70 -9.91
N LEU A 719 4.16 -19.65 -9.09
CA LEU A 719 3.35 -19.61 -7.88
C LEU A 719 1.85 -19.79 -8.20
N PHE A 720 1.32 -19.02 -9.12
CA PHE A 720 -0.10 -19.07 -9.47
C PHE A 720 -0.48 -20.34 -10.24
N THR A 721 0.45 -20.93 -11.02
CA THR A 721 0.27 -22.26 -11.63
C THR A 721 0.14 -23.32 -10.53
N MET A 722 1.10 -23.38 -9.61
CA MET A 722 1.11 -24.35 -8.51
C MET A 722 -0.14 -24.22 -7.62
N MET A 723 -0.58 -23.00 -7.29
CA MET A 723 -1.81 -22.79 -6.51
C MET A 723 -3.04 -23.22 -7.29
N THR A 724 -3.09 -22.97 -8.59
CA THR A 724 -4.18 -23.45 -9.46
C THR A 724 -4.25 -24.97 -9.47
N ASP A 725 -3.14 -25.65 -9.70
CA ASP A 725 -3.07 -27.12 -9.69
C ASP A 725 -3.54 -27.68 -8.34
N PHE A 726 -3.10 -27.08 -7.24
CA PHE A 726 -3.54 -27.49 -5.91
C PHE A 726 -5.06 -27.34 -5.73
N ILE A 727 -5.67 -26.26 -6.23
CA ILE A 727 -7.12 -26.05 -6.19
C ILE A 727 -7.83 -27.12 -7.02
N LEU A 728 -7.41 -27.33 -8.28
CA LEU A 728 -8.02 -28.28 -9.19
C LEU A 728 -7.94 -29.74 -8.71
N GLU A 729 -6.87 -30.08 -7.95
CA GLU A 729 -6.71 -31.42 -7.38
C GLU A 729 -7.56 -31.67 -6.13
N ASN A 730 -7.91 -30.62 -5.37
CA ASN A 730 -8.43 -30.78 -4.01
C ASN A 730 -9.82 -30.15 -3.77
N LEU A 731 -10.30 -29.35 -4.70
CA LEU A 731 -11.60 -28.70 -4.71
C LEU A 731 -12.37 -29.12 -5.98
#